data_4ac3a8559a746ef7086a3c561f9dd758
#
_entry.id   4ac3a8559a746ef7086a3c561f9dd758
#
_cell.length_a   1.000
_cell.length_b   1.000
_cell.length_c   1.000
_cell.angle_alpha   90.00
_cell.angle_beta   90.00
_cell.angle_gamma   90.00
#
_symmetry.space_group_name_H-M   'P 1'
#
loop_
_entity.id
_entity.type
_entity.pdbx_description
1 polymer ?
#
loop_
_entity_poly.entity_id
_entity_poly.type
_entity_poly.pdbx_seq_one_letter_code
_entity_poly.pdbx_strand_id
1 'polypeptide(L)'
;MPLYNKAEEWQKKEREIQNKMKPMIDNIKSVYKGDQRYLLIRACQRINGYKTIYAFRGTLGLLIQIPFFLAGYNFFHSLTGAYAESFYLIKSLGEADKLIRIGNFTINLLPFIMTFFSLLSTIVYSKKLTFKESIPIFLMSLFFLVFLYNSPAILLLYWTINCAFSFFKNLVLLNLDKIKSILKNKKFILFSKILYGLYSVFIVIMTTLFCLRNYFINKSSEHEILKVLIIHIKTYKDLFFIWLILSIAILIFILYKKKILKSMEIKYKLRLFVSSITTMTILSGLFILTSLIASSGQEFEKPFEIILTNMFKYFGLFFVYPMFLYFLFSDKFKNIITLISVILALLFLSNTFIMVMNYGFIASNFKFELEYLLIPTTKQIILNLVLMFAVLFIVLFIIKKNFQIYLFNIFIIVIISLISISVFDFVKINKEQKILSEINSLNRQIQNKNDNYDIFNFSKTGTNIFIIILDRGCPEFAELVFDEFPDIKAEMEGFVYYYNTVSLAPQTFGSIQTLYGGYEYLIPVDLNKEYILKEHHNESLIMMPKLFSDIGYKTMTFAPAFANFSWTPDLTIFKEYTNIKAYNIEKSMIEKELNSLLNNSENNITEEKIFEENKRRAMRFALFRALPVFLRYKLYSHNDWFIPNGNKNLTIVGKGIEEYALLQALTNLTKINEDENCFNFIHSDTTHEPFNYNSDYKPSLEIKDVPEEDLEFFENDFSARSYYSTVASFRELSNFFKFLKENDIYDNTKIIITSDHSGYFNPSIFNEKEMREFKVFNAMMFVKDFNCRGSIISNGDFMTIADIPFLATKHLLNEAKNPFTGNIITNDYKTNGVNIILTKHSDPKGNFKTRLDFDYYYHVKENIFDIDNWKKFQIDWKTKEAKEIELR
;
A
#
# COMPACT_ATOMS: atom_id res chain seq x y z
N MET A 1 20.92 -26.25 9.56
CA MET A 1 21.96 -26.83 10.45
C MET A 1 21.39 -27.37 11.77
N PRO A 2 20.80 -26.61 12.71
CA PRO A 2 20.35 -27.14 14.00
C PRO A 2 19.26 -28.19 13.89
N LEU A 3 18.27 -28.01 13.03
CA LEU A 3 17.22 -28.99 12.74
C LEU A 3 17.79 -30.30 12.21
N TYR A 4 18.74 -30.22 11.31
CA TYR A 4 19.42 -31.38 10.72
C TYR A 4 20.22 -32.15 11.78
N ASN A 5 20.98 -31.43 12.59
CA ASN A 5 21.77 -32.07 13.68
C ASN A 5 20.85 -32.78 14.67
N LYS A 6 19.65 -32.22 14.94
CA LYS A 6 18.68 -32.86 15.85
C LYS A 6 18.03 -34.10 15.21
N ALA A 7 17.70 -34.01 13.93
CA ALA A 7 17.23 -35.17 13.17
C ALA A 7 18.28 -36.27 13.10
N GLU A 8 19.57 -35.95 12.91
CA GLU A 8 20.68 -36.89 12.94
C GLU A 8 20.83 -37.54 14.32
N GLU A 9 20.69 -36.77 15.41
CA GLU A 9 20.75 -37.31 16.78
C GLU A 9 19.63 -38.33 17.02
N TRP A 10 18.40 -38.04 16.59
CA TRP A 10 17.27 -38.94 16.71
C TRP A 10 17.40 -40.18 15.82
N GLN A 11 17.90 -40.02 14.60
CA GLN A 11 18.22 -41.15 13.72
C GLN A 11 19.33 -42.06 14.30
N LYS A 12 20.31 -41.46 14.96
CA LYS A 12 21.38 -42.23 15.63
C LYS A 12 20.83 -43.03 16.81
N LYS A 13 20.00 -42.42 17.66
CA LYS A 13 19.31 -43.12 18.77
C LYS A 13 18.43 -44.27 18.25
N GLU A 14 17.69 -44.04 17.17
CA GLU A 14 16.86 -45.06 16.55
C GLU A 14 17.70 -46.25 16.08
N ARG A 15 18.80 -45.99 15.38
CA ARG A 15 19.73 -47.03 14.91
C ARG A 15 20.36 -47.82 16.06
N GLU A 16 20.77 -47.17 17.11
CA GLU A 16 21.33 -47.82 18.30
C GLU A 16 20.34 -48.80 18.95
N ILE A 17 19.06 -48.38 19.08
CA ILE A 17 18.01 -49.23 19.64
C ILE A 17 17.66 -50.40 18.70
N GLN A 18 17.54 -50.13 17.41
CA GLN A 18 17.26 -51.16 16.39
C GLN A 18 18.40 -52.19 16.32
N ASN A 19 19.64 -51.76 16.29
CA ASN A 19 20.82 -52.64 16.28
C ASN A 19 20.89 -53.52 17.54
N LYS A 20 20.49 -53.00 18.72
CA LYS A 20 20.40 -53.75 19.95
C LYS A 20 19.30 -54.83 19.91
N MET A 21 18.17 -54.53 19.28
CA MET A 21 17.04 -55.46 19.18
C MET A 21 17.20 -56.46 18.02
N LYS A 22 17.96 -56.14 16.99
CA LYS A 22 18.10 -56.94 15.78
C LYS A 22 18.42 -58.41 15.99
N PRO A 23 19.42 -58.80 16.79
CA PRO A 23 19.75 -60.23 17.01
C PRO A 23 18.57 -60.98 17.64
N MET A 24 17.87 -60.39 18.60
CA MET A 24 16.69 -60.97 19.24
C MET A 24 15.52 -61.10 18.27
N ILE A 25 15.24 -60.04 17.48
CA ILE A 25 14.17 -60.05 16.48
C ILE A 25 14.45 -61.07 15.39
N ASP A 26 15.69 -61.23 14.94
CA ASP A 26 16.06 -62.18 13.90
C ASP A 26 15.91 -63.62 14.42
N ASN A 27 16.26 -63.88 15.69
CA ASN A 27 16.04 -65.14 16.33
C ASN A 27 14.56 -65.48 16.49
N ILE A 28 13.73 -64.51 16.93
CA ILE A 28 12.26 -64.67 17.01
C ILE A 28 11.70 -64.94 15.61
N LYS A 29 12.17 -64.26 14.58
CA LYS A 29 11.71 -64.49 13.20
C LYS A 29 12.07 -65.85 12.63
N SER A 30 13.21 -66.44 13.05
CA SER A 30 13.65 -67.74 12.57
C SER A 30 12.88 -68.91 13.21
N VAL A 31 12.46 -68.72 14.50
CA VAL A 31 11.86 -69.81 15.27
C VAL A 31 10.31 -69.79 15.27
N TYR A 32 9.71 -68.57 15.34
CA TYR A 32 8.26 -68.41 15.52
C TYR A 32 7.54 -67.93 14.28
N LYS A 33 6.26 -68.29 14.10
CA LYS A 33 5.37 -67.87 13.00
C LYS A 33 4.04 -67.35 13.53
N GLY A 34 3.29 -66.61 12.72
CA GLY A 34 1.97 -66.09 13.03
C GLY A 34 1.91 -65.19 14.25
N ASP A 35 0.88 -65.28 15.08
CA ASP A 35 0.61 -64.39 16.21
C ASP A 35 1.65 -64.48 17.31
N GLN A 36 2.24 -65.66 17.52
CA GLN A 36 3.32 -65.82 18.49
C GLN A 36 4.55 -64.97 18.12
N ARG A 37 4.90 -64.99 16.86
CA ARG A 37 5.98 -64.13 16.34
C ARG A 37 5.70 -62.66 16.57
N TYR A 38 4.48 -62.22 16.30
CA TYR A 38 4.05 -60.86 16.49
C TYR A 38 4.11 -60.42 17.96
N LEU A 39 3.58 -61.23 18.87
CA LEU A 39 3.56 -60.96 20.29
C LEU A 39 4.98 -60.91 20.89
N LEU A 40 5.87 -61.83 20.49
CA LEU A 40 7.26 -61.85 20.96
C LEU A 40 8.06 -60.65 20.43
N ILE A 41 7.84 -60.21 19.19
CA ILE A 41 8.46 -58.98 18.66
C ILE A 41 7.96 -57.76 19.45
N ARG A 42 6.66 -57.68 19.74
CA ARG A 42 6.08 -56.61 20.58
C ARG A 42 6.63 -56.61 22.00
N ALA A 43 6.82 -57.80 22.60
CA ALA A 43 7.45 -57.92 23.90
C ALA A 43 8.91 -57.45 23.90
N CYS A 44 9.69 -57.85 22.89
CA CYS A 44 11.05 -57.41 22.68
C CYS A 44 11.14 -55.87 22.52
N GLN A 45 10.24 -55.28 21.76
CA GLN A 45 10.14 -53.81 21.61
C GLN A 45 9.83 -53.15 22.93
N ARG A 46 8.88 -53.67 23.73
CA ARG A 46 8.48 -53.10 25.00
C ARG A 46 9.62 -53.17 26.05
N ILE A 47 10.33 -54.31 26.13
CA ILE A 47 11.47 -54.47 27.02
C ILE A 47 12.61 -53.49 26.72
N ASN A 48 12.82 -53.17 25.44
CA ASN A 48 13.83 -52.20 25.02
C ASN A 48 13.32 -50.77 24.97
N GLY A 49 12.11 -50.48 25.53
CA GLY A 49 11.53 -49.12 25.55
C GLY A 49 11.20 -48.55 24.15
N TYR A 50 11.06 -49.45 23.15
CA TYR A 50 10.79 -49.04 21.78
C TYR A 50 9.29 -48.91 21.53
N LYS A 51 8.87 -47.71 21.05
CA LYS A 51 7.52 -47.45 20.57
C LYS A 51 7.53 -47.46 19.05
N THR A 52 6.51 -48.02 18.42
CA THR A 52 6.37 -48.10 16.94
C THR A 52 6.49 -46.75 16.25
N ILE A 53 6.00 -45.70 16.93
CA ILE A 53 6.11 -44.30 16.42
C ILE A 53 7.56 -43.83 16.26
N TYR A 54 8.53 -44.49 16.94
CA TYR A 54 9.93 -44.14 16.86
C TYR A 54 10.53 -44.48 15.49
N ALA A 55 9.90 -45.40 14.74
CA ALA A 55 10.30 -45.68 13.35
C ALA A 55 10.27 -44.43 12.47
N PHE A 56 9.39 -43.46 12.73
CA PHE A 56 9.36 -42.17 12.05
C PHE A 56 10.59 -41.30 12.30
N ARG A 57 11.42 -41.59 13.33
CA ARG A 57 12.66 -40.88 13.57
C ARG A 57 13.67 -41.09 12.44
N GLY A 58 13.59 -42.22 11.75
CA GLY A 58 14.41 -42.51 10.56
C GLY A 58 14.12 -41.58 9.37
N THR A 59 12.87 -41.22 9.18
CA THR A 59 12.40 -40.39 8.08
C THR A 59 12.28 -38.89 8.43
N LEU A 60 12.46 -38.57 9.73
CA LEU A 60 12.23 -37.22 10.23
C LEU A 60 13.09 -36.14 9.54
N GLY A 61 14.33 -36.49 9.17
CA GLY A 61 15.20 -35.60 8.41
C GLY A 61 14.63 -35.20 7.06
N LEU A 62 13.97 -36.13 6.39
CA LEU A 62 13.27 -35.90 5.11
C LEU A 62 11.99 -35.09 5.31
N LEU A 63 11.17 -35.47 6.28
CA LEU A 63 9.91 -34.78 6.58
C LEU A 63 10.13 -33.30 6.94
N ILE A 64 11.20 -32.99 7.67
CA ILE A 64 11.58 -31.61 8.02
C ILE A 64 12.00 -30.82 6.77
N GLN A 65 12.57 -31.45 5.76
CA GLN A 65 13.02 -30.78 4.54
C GLN A 65 11.87 -30.47 3.57
N ILE A 66 10.80 -31.27 3.56
CA ILE A 66 9.67 -31.12 2.61
C ILE A 66 9.05 -29.71 2.64
N PRO A 67 8.67 -29.12 3.79
CA PRO A 67 8.11 -27.77 3.83
C PRO A 67 9.07 -26.69 3.28
N PHE A 68 10.36 -26.81 3.60
CA PHE A 68 11.37 -25.89 3.09
C PHE A 68 11.60 -26.06 1.59
N PHE A 69 11.52 -27.30 1.13
CA PHE A 69 11.59 -27.62 -0.29
C PHE A 69 10.41 -27.02 -1.05
N LEU A 70 9.18 -27.26 -0.58
CA LEU A 70 7.98 -26.72 -1.21
C LEU A 70 7.96 -25.19 -1.19
N ALA A 71 8.36 -24.59 -0.07
CA ALA A 71 8.47 -23.14 0.04
C ALA A 71 9.52 -22.56 -0.92
N GLY A 72 10.70 -23.19 -0.98
CA GLY A 72 11.77 -22.79 -1.92
C GLY A 72 11.36 -23.00 -3.37
N TYR A 73 10.73 -24.13 -3.68
CA TYR A 73 10.23 -24.42 -5.03
C TYR A 73 9.19 -23.40 -5.46
N ASN A 74 8.16 -23.15 -4.63
CA ASN A 74 7.14 -22.16 -4.93
C ASN A 74 7.73 -20.75 -5.05
N PHE A 75 8.65 -20.37 -4.18
CA PHE A 75 9.34 -19.08 -4.24
C PHE A 75 10.10 -18.89 -5.55
N PHE A 76 10.97 -19.85 -5.91
CA PHE A 76 11.76 -19.75 -7.15
C PHE A 76 10.90 -19.93 -8.40
N HIS A 77 9.88 -20.77 -8.36
CA HIS A 77 8.94 -20.92 -9.47
C HIS A 77 8.13 -19.64 -9.69
N SER A 78 7.79 -18.93 -8.63
CA SER A 78 7.10 -17.64 -8.72
C SER A 78 7.98 -16.52 -9.26
N LEU A 79 9.29 -16.65 -9.20
CA LEU A 79 10.25 -15.69 -9.75
C LEU A 79 10.57 -15.90 -11.24
N THR A 80 10.16 -17.04 -11.82
CA THR A 80 10.56 -17.41 -13.20
C THR A 80 10.02 -16.47 -14.28
N GLY A 81 8.89 -15.77 -14.03
CA GLY A 81 8.36 -14.77 -14.95
C GLY A 81 9.03 -13.39 -14.88
N ALA A 82 9.66 -13.07 -13.75
CA ALA A 82 10.21 -11.73 -13.48
C ALA A 82 11.73 -11.60 -13.74
N TYR A 83 12.47 -12.72 -13.81
CA TYR A 83 13.92 -12.70 -13.95
C TYR A 83 14.38 -13.41 -15.22
N ALA A 84 14.30 -12.70 -16.34
CA ALA A 84 15.04 -13.02 -17.58
C ALA A 84 16.55 -12.69 -17.46
N GLU A 85 17.04 -12.32 -16.26
CA GLU A 85 18.43 -11.92 -16.03
C GLU A 85 19.40 -13.08 -16.21
N SER A 86 20.53 -12.79 -16.82
CA SER A 86 21.63 -13.73 -16.99
C SER A 86 22.52 -13.78 -15.74
N PHE A 87 22.99 -14.96 -15.37
CA PHE A 87 23.96 -15.16 -14.29
C PHE A 87 25.18 -15.93 -14.82
N TYR A 88 26.28 -15.25 -14.98
CA TYR A 88 27.50 -15.79 -15.59
C TYR A 88 27.26 -16.45 -16.97
N LEU A 89 27.35 -17.78 -17.04
CA LEU A 89 27.10 -18.56 -18.25
C LEU A 89 25.63 -18.93 -18.49
N ILE A 90 24.75 -18.68 -17.52
CA ILE A 90 23.33 -19.00 -17.61
C ILE A 90 22.63 -17.79 -18.22
N LYS A 91 22.00 -17.97 -19.41
CA LYS A 91 21.36 -16.88 -20.15
C LYS A 91 20.06 -16.38 -19.53
N SER A 92 19.31 -17.25 -18.82
CA SER A 92 18.09 -16.91 -18.11
C SER A 92 17.99 -17.79 -16.87
N LEU A 93 17.86 -17.18 -15.72
CA LEU A 93 17.64 -17.87 -14.43
C LEU A 93 16.24 -18.48 -14.31
N GLY A 94 15.28 -17.98 -15.08
CA GLY A 94 13.90 -18.45 -15.10
C GLY A 94 13.66 -19.72 -15.92
N GLU A 95 14.61 -20.09 -16.80
CA GLU A 95 14.53 -21.28 -17.64
C GLU A 95 15.53 -22.35 -17.20
N ALA A 96 15.45 -23.56 -17.84
CA ALA A 96 16.50 -24.57 -17.69
C ALA A 96 17.84 -24.03 -18.20
N ASP A 97 18.95 -24.43 -17.59
CA ASP A 97 20.27 -23.81 -17.78
C ASP A 97 20.85 -23.93 -19.19
N LYS A 98 20.50 -24.98 -19.96
CA LYS A 98 20.92 -25.19 -21.36
C LYS A 98 22.40 -24.84 -21.63
N LEU A 99 23.31 -25.14 -20.67
CA LEU A 99 24.68 -24.68 -20.67
C LEU A 99 25.54 -25.37 -21.74
N ILE A 100 25.24 -26.60 -22.13
CA ILE A 100 25.97 -27.32 -23.16
C ILE A 100 25.09 -27.41 -24.40
N ARG A 101 25.60 -26.96 -25.56
CA ARG A 101 24.95 -27.07 -26.86
C ARG A 101 25.84 -27.90 -27.79
N ILE A 102 25.27 -29.01 -28.30
CA ILE A 102 25.92 -29.88 -29.28
C ILE A 102 24.98 -29.97 -30.48
N GLY A 103 25.20 -29.17 -31.51
CA GLY A 103 24.28 -29.04 -32.64
C GLY A 103 22.92 -28.54 -32.19
N ASN A 104 21.84 -29.27 -32.51
CA ASN A 104 20.47 -28.97 -32.12
C ASN A 104 20.10 -29.47 -30.71
N PHE A 105 21.00 -30.23 -30.04
CA PHE A 105 20.76 -30.75 -28.71
C PHE A 105 21.31 -29.82 -27.63
N THR A 106 20.46 -29.56 -26.61
CA THR A 106 20.85 -28.80 -25.41
C THR A 106 20.83 -29.71 -24.19
N ILE A 107 21.89 -29.63 -23.40
CA ILE A 107 22.06 -30.42 -22.17
C ILE A 107 22.07 -29.44 -20.98
N ASN A 108 21.24 -29.71 -19.99
CA ASN A 108 21.17 -28.97 -18.73
C ASN A 108 22.29 -29.51 -17.81
N LEU A 109 23.27 -28.70 -17.49
CA LEU A 109 24.47 -29.10 -16.74
C LEU A 109 24.26 -29.04 -15.22
N LEU A 110 23.50 -28.09 -14.72
CA LEU A 110 23.27 -27.88 -13.28
C LEU A 110 22.70 -29.13 -12.57
N PRO A 111 21.73 -29.85 -13.14
CA PRO A 111 21.24 -31.12 -12.52
C PRO A 111 22.32 -32.14 -12.29
N PHE A 112 23.28 -32.25 -13.22
CA PHE A 112 24.42 -33.18 -13.07
C PHE A 112 25.39 -32.73 -11.99
N ILE A 113 25.70 -31.42 -11.91
CA ILE A 113 26.58 -30.86 -10.87
C ILE A 113 25.92 -31.01 -9.51
N MET A 114 24.63 -30.74 -9.37
CA MET A 114 23.87 -30.96 -8.15
C MET A 114 23.94 -32.42 -7.70
N THR A 115 23.68 -33.36 -8.63
CA THR A 115 23.72 -34.80 -8.34
C THR A 115 25.12 -35.25 -7.97
N PHE A 116 26.16 -34.75 -8.63
CA PHE A 116 27.53 -35.01 -8.29
C PHE A 116 27.88 -34.64 -6.84
N PHE A 117 27.56 -33.43 -6.40
CA PHE A 117 27.77 -33.02 -5.01
C PHE A 117 26.90 -33.79 -4.03
N SER A 118 25.70 -34.19 -4.41
CA SER A 118 24.79 -35.01 -3.62
C SER A 118 25.41 -36.41 -3.39
N LEU A 119 25.94 -37.03 -4.45
CA LEU A 119 26.63 -38.31 -4.40
C LEU A 119 27.92 -38.24 -3.58
N LEU A 120 28.75 -37.21 -3.78
CA LEU A 120 29.96 -37.00 -2.98
C LEU A 120 29.61 -36.82 -1.49
N SER A 121 28.59 -36.03 -1.16
CA SER A 121 28.11 -35.87 0.21
C SER A 121 27.66 -37.20 0.80
N THR A 122 27.00 -38.03 0.02
CA THR A 122 26.56 -39.39 0.42
C THR A 122 27.72 -40.32 0.66
N ILE A 123 28.74 -40.31 -0.21
CA ILE A 123 29.96 -41.14 -0.02
C ILE A 123 30.69 -40.77 1.28
N VAL A 124 30.83 -39.47 1.56
CA VAL A 124 31.46 -38.99 2.78
C VAL A 124 30.65 -39.37 4.01
N TYR A 125 29.32 -39.31 3.91
CA TYR A 125 28.40 -39.72 4.97
C TYR A 125 28.35 -41.27 5.18
N SER A 126 28.37 -42.02 4.05
CA SER A 126 28.22 -43.48 4.03
C SER A 126 29.43 -44.25 4.56
N LYS A 127 30.60 -43.60 4.77
CA LYS A 127 31.77 -44.25 5.44
C LYS A 127 31.39 -44.89 6.80
N LYS A 128 30.25 -44.57 7.37
CA LYS A 128 29.70 -45.14 8.62
C LYS A 128 28.48 -46.06 8.40
N LEU A 129 28.08 -46.34 7.16
CA LEU A 129 26.91 -47.12 6.78
C LEU A 129 27.35 -48.37 6.02
N THR A 130 26.55 -49.44 6.09
CA THR A 130 26.70 -50.62 5.23
C THR A 130 26.27 -50.29 3.80
N PHE A 131 26.77 -51.02 2.80
CA PHE A 131 26.43 -50.82 1.40
C PHE A 131 24.92 -50.87 1.14
N LYS A 132 24.22 -51.81 1.78
CA LYS A 132 22.74 -51.93 1.66
C LYS A 132 21.99 -50.71 2.20
N GLU A 133 22.48 -50.03 3.21
CA GLU A 133 21.91 -48.84 3.80
C GLU A 133 22.18 -47.57 2.94
N SER A 134 23.15 -47.60 2.08
CA SER A 134 23.54 -46.49 1.19
C SER A 134 22.74 -46.49 -0.11
N ILE A 135 22.27 -47.64 -0.59
CA ILE A 135 21.55 -47.80 -1.86
C ILE A 135 20.34 -46.85 -1.97
N PRO A 136 19.42 -46.74 -0.96
CA PRO A 136 18.25 -45.84 -1.09
C PRO A 136 18.65 -44.38 -1.26
N ILE A 137 19.77 -43.95 -0.67
CA ILE A 137 20.23 -42.56 -0.74
C ILE A 137 20.82 -42.28 -2.15
N PHE A 138 21.53 -43.23 -2.74
CA PHE A 138 22.01 -43.12 -4.11
C PHE A 138 20.85 -43.06 -5.12
N LEU A 139 19.87 -43.95 -4.96
CA LEU A 139 18.67 -43.97 -5.80
C LEU A 139 17.88 -42.66 -5.71
N MET A 140 17.82 -42.07 -4.52
CA MET A 140 17.17 -40.78 -4.31
C MET A 140 17.88 -39.64 -5.05
N SER A 141 19.21 -39.62 -5.05
CA SER A 141 19.98 -38.63 -5.80
C SER A 141 19.77 -38.75 -7.30
N LEU A 142 19.66 -39.98 -7.81
CA LEU A 142 19.36 -40.25 -9.21
C LEU A 142 17.92 -39.90 -9.60
N PHE A 143 16.96 -40.15 -8.70
CA PHE A 143 15.58 -39.74 -8.87
C PHE A 143 15.46 -38.22 -9.03
N PHE A 144 16.16 -37.45 -8.18
CA PHE A 144 16.16 -35.99 -8.31
C PHE A 144 16.82 -35.49 -9.59
N LEU A 145 17.83 -36.18 -10.12
CA LEU A 145 18.41 -35.84 -11.40
C LEU A 145 17.33 -35.85 -12.53
N VAL A 146 16.54 -36.91 -12.57
CA VAL A 146 15.49 -37.07 -13.59
C VAL A 146 14.35 -36.06 -13.35
N PHE A 147 13.88 -35.97 -12.10
CA PHE A 147 12.72 -35.14 -11.75
C PHE A 147 12.97 -33.64 -11.96
N LEU A 148 14.19 -33.17 -11.68
CA LEU A 148 14.55 -31.76 -11.77
C LEU A 148 15.27 -31.36 -13.05
N TYR A 149 15.45 -32.28 -14.00
CA TYR A 149 16.25 -32.04 -15.18
C TYR A 149 15.86 -30.78 -15.96
N ASN A 150 14.56 -30.51 -16.08
CA ASN A 150 13.99 -29.36 -16.80
C ASN A 150 13.57 -28.22 -15.88
N SER A 151 13.99 -28.24 -14.61
CA SER A 151 13.65 -27.18 -13.66
C SER A 151 14.41 -25.89 -13.94
N PRO A 152 13.85 -24.71 -13.53
CA PRO A 152 14.52 -23.42 -13.68
C PRO A 152 15.94 -23.39 -13.09
N ALA A 153 16.86 -22.75 -13.77
CA ALA A 153 18.26 -22.69 -13.39
C ALA A 153 18.50 -22.11 -11.98
N ILE A 154 17.70 -21.15 -11.55
CA ILE A 154 17.78 -20.57 -10.21
C ILE A 154 17.53 -21.61 -9.10
N LEU A 155 16.56 -22.49 -9.29
CA LEU A 155 16.23 -23.57 -8.36
C LEU A 155 17.37 -24.59 -8.26
N LEU A 156 17.92 -24.98 -9.40
CA LEU A 156 19.05 -25.91 -9.51
C LEU A 156 20.34 -25.34 -8.93
N LEU A 157 20.58 -24.06 -9.14
CA LEU A 157 21.72 -23.34 -8.57
C LEU A 157 21.65 -23.34 -7.03
N TYR A 158 20.47 -23.02 -6.47
CA TYR A 158 20.25 -23.07 -5.03
C TYR A 158 20.52 -24.46 -4.47
N TRP A 159 20.05 -25.51 -5.13
CA TRP A 159 20.24 -26.87 -4.68
C TRP A 159 21.65 -27.37 -4.86
N THR A 160 22.30 -26.99 -5.95
CA THR A 160 23.73 -27.28 -6.17
C THR A 160 24.56 -26.70 -5.02
N ILE A 161 24.33 -25.45 -4.64
CA ILE A 161 25.00 -24.81 -3.50
C ILE A 161 24.73 -25.54 -2.20
N ASN A 162 23.47 -25.95 -1.95
CA ASN A 162 23.11 -26.72 -0.76
C ASN A 162 23.79 -28.07 -0.70
N CYS A 163 23.87 -28.82 -1.81
CA CYS A 163 24.55 -30.09 -1.90
C CYS A 163 26.07 -29.94 -1.71
N ALA A 164 26.66 -28.93 -2.34
CA ALA A 164 28.07 -28.59 -2.17
C ALA A 164 28.38 -28.21 -0.71
N PHE A 165 27.57 -27.35 -0.10
CA PHE A 165 27.70 -27.01 1.31
C PHE A 165 27.59 -28.22 2.23
N SER A 166 26.66 -29.15 1.98
CA SER A 166 26.48 -30.38 2.73
C SER A 166 27.72 -31.28 2.63
N PHE A 167 28.30 -31.38 1.42
CA PHE A 167 29.55 -32.10 1.19
C PHE A 167 30.72 -31.52 2.00
N PHE A 168 30.97 -30.20 1.87
CA PHE A 168 32.06 -29.53 2.60
C PHE A 168 31.85 -29.59 4.11
N LYS A 169 30.63 -29.44 4.60
CA LYS A 169 30.27 -29.59 6.01
C LYS A 169 30.66 -30.98 6.51
N ASN A 170 30.29 -32.04 5.79
CA ASN A 170 30.58 -33.41 6.19
C ASN A 170 32.08 -33.71 6.19
N LEU A 171 32.79 -33.12 5.21
CA LEU A 171 34.25 -33.23 5.14
C LEU A 171 34.96 -32.53 6.32
N VAL A 172 34.45 -31.35 6.71
CA VAL A 172 34.93 -30.62 7.90
C VAL A 172 34.66 -31.42 9.17
N LEU A 173 33.47 -32.00 9.31
CA LEU A 173 33.09 -32.81 10.47
C LEU A 173 33.94 -34.07 10.61
N LEU A 174 34.33 -34.71 9.51
CA LEU A 174 35.23 -35.86 9.52
C LEU A 174 36.67 -35.49 9.99
N ASN A 175 37.09 -34.27 9.73
CA ASN A 175 38.43 -33.78 10.08
C ASN A 175 38.44 -32.85 11.31
N LEU A 176 37.38 -32.85 12.10
CA LEU A 176 37.13 -31.86 13.14
C LEU A 176 38.27 -31.80 14.20
N ASP A 177 38.88 -32.92 14.53
CA ASP A 177 39.97 -32.95 15.50
C ASP A 177 41.28 -32.40 14.93
N LYS A 178 41.58 -32.65 13.63
CA LYS A 178 42.70 -32.00 12.94
C LYS A 178 42.49 -30.49 12.83
N ILE A 179 41.26 -30.07 12.50
CA ILE A 179 40.89 -28.63 12.40
C ILE A 179 40.97 -27.96 13.79
N LYS A 180 40.50 -28.60 14.83
CA LYS A 180 40.62 -28.09 16.21
C LYS A 180 42.10 -27.92 16.64
N SER A 181 42.98 -28.81 16.22
CA SER A 181 44.41 -28.69 16.49
C SER A 181 45.02 -27.47 15.76
N ILE A 182 44.64 -27.24 14.51
CA ILE A 182 45.10 -26.08 13.70
C ILE A 182 44.55 -24.77 14.32
N LEU A 183 43.30 -24.74 14.72
CA LEU A 183 42.66 -23.56 15.36
C LEU A 183 43.26 -23.22 16.72
N LYS A 184 43.86 -24.17 17.43
CA LYS A 184 44.58 -23.94 18.68
C LYS A 184 46.02 -23.50 18.49
N ASN A 185 46.56 -23.53 17.26
CA ASN A 185 47.92 -23.13 16.95
C ASN A 185 48.11 -21.61 17.17
N LYS A 186 49.10 -21.23 17.97
CA LYS A 186 49.40 -19.82 18.28
C LYS A 186 49.64 -18.96 17.02
N LYS A 187 50.25 -19.53 15.98
CA LYS A 187 50.45 -18.84 14.70
C LYS A 187 49.15 -18.54 13.98
N PHE A 188 48.17 -19.45 14.01
CA PHE A 188 46.85 -19.23 13.42
C PHE A 188 46.02 -18.20 14.17
N ILE A 189 46.10 -18.19 15.52
CA ILE A 189 45.46 -17.17 16.36
C ILE A 189 46.09 -15.81 16.08
N LEU A 190 47.39 -15.71 15.90
CA LEU A 190 48.07 -14.45 15.55
C LEU A 190 47.63 -13.95 14.16
N PHE A 191 47.62 -14.84 13.16
CA PHE A 191 47.13 -14.52 11.80
C PHE A 191 45.68 -14.02 11.81
N SER A 192 44.78 -14.68 12.54
CA SER A 192 43.39 -14.21 12.66
C SER A 192 43.30 -12.84 13.30
N LYS A 193 44.08 -12.50 14.30
CA LYS A 193 44.14 -11.18 14.93
C LYS A 193 44.65 -10.11 13.97
N ILE A 194 45.65 -10.41 13.15
CA ILE A 194 46.16 -9.53 12.11
C ILE A 194 45.09 -9.26 11.05
N LEU A 195 44.38 -10.30 10.60
CA LEU A 195 43.30 -10.17 9.64
C LEU A 195 42.14 -9.30 10.20
N TYR A 196 41.83 -9.44 11.49
CA TYR A 196 40.84 -8.57 12.16
C TYR A 196 41.32 -7.12 12.27
N GLY A 197 42.59 -6.90 12.53
CA GLY A 197 43.20 -5.56 12.52
C GLY A 197 43.08 -4.90 11.16
N LEU A 198 43.44 -5.59 10.09
CA LEU A 198 43.34 -5.12 8.72
C LEU A 198 41.87 -4.83 8.32
N TYR A 199 40.95 -5.72 8.70
CA TYR A 199 39.52 -5.51 8.48
C TYR A 199 38.97 -4.28 9.23
N SER A 200 39.38 -4.05 10.45
CA SER A 200 39.00 -2.88 11.23
C SER A 200 39.52 -1.57 10.60
N VAL A 201 40.80 -1.57 10.11
CA VAL A 201 41.37 -0.45 9.37
C VAL A 201 40.61 -0.19 8.08
N PHE A 202 40.27 -1.22 7.33
CA PHE A 202 39.48 -1.13 6.12
C PHE A 202 38.08 -0.49 6.41
N ILE A 203 37.39 -0.89 7.48
CA ILE A 203 36.12 -0.28 7.90
C ILE A 203 36.29 1.22 8.19
N VAL A 204 37.35 1.59 8.93
CA VAL A 204 37.62 2.99 9.25
C VAL A 204 37.85 3.81 7.98
N ILE A 205 38.65 3.30 7.04
CA ILE A 205 38.93 3.95 5.74
C ILE A 205 37.62 4.14 4.97
N MET A 206 36.80 3.09 4.83
CA MET A 206 35.52 3.16 4.09
C MET A 206 34.52 4.12 4.75
N THR A 207 34.49 4.16 6.09
CA THR A 207 33.63 5.09 6.84
C THR A 207 34.10 6.53 6.64
N THR A 208 35.41 6.76 6.68
CA THR A 208 35.98 8.10 6.47
C THR A 208 35.71 8.60 5.05
N LEU A 209 35.90 7.74 4.05
CA LEU A 209 35.58 8.05 2.64
C LEU A 209 34.09 8.36 2.46
N PHE A 210 33.22 7.64 3.12
CA PHE A 210 31.79 7.90 3.10
C PHE A 210 31.42 9.24 3.77
N CYS A 211 31.99 9.55 4.91
CA CYS A 211 31.78 10.83 5.61
C CYS A 211 32.30 12.03 4.81
N LEU A 212 33.42 11.86 4.12
CA LEU A 212 34.04 12.89 3.27
C LEU A 212 33.48 12.94 1.84
N ARG A 213 32.47 12.15 1.54
CA ARG A 213 31.87 12.01 0.19
C ARG A 213 31.51 13.36 -0.42
N ASN A 214 30.84 14.24 0.32
CA ASN A 214 30.40 15.54 -0.20
C ASN A 214 31.60 16.47 -0.53
N TYR A 215 32.67 16.36 0.26
CA TYR A 215 33.92 17.09 0.01
C TYR A 215 34.59 16.61 -1.29
N PHE A 216 34.63 15.27 -1.50
CA PHE A 216 35.21 14.69 -2.71
C PHE A 216 34.36 14.88 -3.96
N ILE A 217 33.02 14.92 -3.84
CA ILE A 217 32.13 15.21 -4.98
C ILE A 217 32.41 16.61 -5.54
N ASN A 218 32.59 17.58 -4.66
CA ASN A 218 32.86 18.97 -5.07
C ASN A 218 34.28 19.15 -5.68
N LYS A 219 35.20 18.22 -5.44
CA LYS A 219 36.60 18.25 -5.93
C LYS A 219 36.90 17.19 -6.99
N SER A 220 35.94 16.35 -7.39
CA SER A 220 36.16 15.18 -8.26
C SER A 220 36.35 15.45 -9.75
N SER A 221 36.43 16.72 -10.16
CA SER A 221 36.68 17.06 -11.59
C SER A 221 38.05 16.61 -12.11
N GLU A 222 39.00 16.26 -11.24
CA GLU A 222 40.39 16.06 -11.62
C GLU A 222 40.91 14.59 -11.63
N HIS A 223 40.21 13.61 -11.00
CA HIS A 223 40.72 12.23 -10.87
C HIS A 223 39.67 11.13 -11.18
N GLU A 224 39.88 10.36 -12.24
CA GLU A 224 38.98 9.29 -12.71
C GLU A 224 38.74 8.16 -11.69
N ILE A 225 39.79 7.74 -10.98
CA ILE A 225 39.66 6.67 -9.95
C ILE A 225 38.74 7.09 -8.81
N LEU A 226 38.79 8.38 -8.40
CA LEU A 226 37.91 8.94 -7.38
C LEU A 226 36.47 9.02 -7.87
N LYS A 227 36.24 9.34 -9.16
CA LYS A 227 34.86 9.33 -9.74
C LYS A 227 34.24 7.93 -9.69
N VAL A 228 34.98 6.90 -10.09
CA VAL A 228 34.49 5.51 -10.06
C VAL A 228 34.16 5.07 -8.62
N LEU A 229 35.01 5.41 -7.66
CA LEU A 229 34.79 5.07 -6.25
C LEU A 229 33.59 5.80 -5.66
N ILE A 230 33.39 7.07 -6.00
CA ILE A 230 32.24 7.89 -5.58
C ILE A 230 30.93 7.37 -6.19
N ILE A 231 30.93 6.98 -7.46
CA ILE A 231 29.78 6.38 -8.13
C ILE A 231 29.39 5.07 -7.43
N HIS A 232 30.36 4.20 -7.14
CA HIS A 232 30.12 2.96 -6.40
C HIS A 232 29.54 3.21 -5.00
N ILE A 233 30.09 4.17 -4.25
CA ILE A 233 29.56 4.54 -2.93
C ILE A 233 28.14 5.16 -3.04
N LYS A 234 27.86 5.92 -4.10
CA LYS A 234 26.54 6.49 -4.37
C LYS A 234 25.49 5.41 -4.69
N THR A 235 25.88 4.42 -5.51
CA THR A 235 25.01 3.32 -5.94
C THR A 235 24.70 2.33 -4.81
N TYR A 236 25.69 2.04 -3.95
CA TYR A 236 25.56 1.03 -2.88
C TYR A 236 25.51 1.62 -1.46
N LYS A 237 25.15 2.90 -1.32
CA LYS A 237 25.15 3.58 0.00
C LYS A 237 24.32 2.85 1.07
N ASP A 238 23.22 2.24 0.65
CA ASP A 238 22.30 1.55 1.56
C ASP A 238 22.84 0.19 1.99
N LEU A 239 23.45 -0.54 1.06
CA LEU A 239 24.19 -1.78 1.36
C LEU A 239 25.40 -1.51 2.25
N PHE A 240 26.05 -0.36 2.07
CA PHE A 240 27.18 0.06 2.90
C PHE A 240 26.74 0.29 4.35
N PHE A 241 25.61 0.94 4.62
CA PHE A 241 25.09 1.12 5.98
C PHE A 241 24.72 -0.20 6.65
N ILE A 242 24.07 -1.11 5.94
CA ILE A 242 23.77 -2.44 6.45
C ILE A 242 25.05 -3.20 6.77
N TRP A 243 26.04 -3.13 5.88
CA TRP A 243 27.35 -3.77 6.06
C TRP A 243 28.14 -3.15 7.21
N LEU A 244 28.09 -1.81 7.39
CA LEU A 244 28.72 -1.10 8.50
C LEU A 244 28.12 -1.53 9.84
N ILE A 245 26.80 -1.60 9.94
CA ILE A 245 26.08 -2.06 11.14
C ILE A 245 26.43 -3.50 11.46
N LEU A 246 26.40 -4.38 10.48
CA LEU A 246 26.81 -5.79 10.62
C LEU A 246 28.27 -5.90 11.07
N SER A 247 29.16 -5.10 10.51
CA SER A 247 30.56 -5.11 10.83
C SER A 247 30.84 -4.64 12.25
N ILE A 248 30.17 -3.57 12.69
CA ILE A 248 30.24 -3.08 14.08
C ILE A 248 29.66 -4.11 15.04
N ALA A 249 28.55 -4.73 14.73
CA ALA A 249 27.94 -5.78 15.53
C ALA A 249 28.85 -7.01 15.67
N ILE A 250 29.49 -7.41 14.56
CA ILE A 250 30.48 -8.49 14.53
C ILE A 250 31.72 -8.13 15.36
N LEU A 251 32.20 -6.89 15.24
CA LEU A 251 33.35 -6.39 16.00
C LEU A 251 33.06 -6.40 17.51
N ILE A 252 31.90 -5.89 17.92
CA ILE A 252 31.44 -5.91 19.32
C ILE A 252 31.32 -7.36 19.82
N PHE A 253 30.72 -8.23 19.02
CA PHE A 253 30.62 -9.66 19.35
C PHE A 253 31.98 -10.32 19.54
N ILE A 254 32.95 -10.04 18.69
CA ILE A 254 34.28 -10.60 18.74
C ILE A 254 35.06 -10.10 19.98
N LEU A 255 35.04 -8.78 20.22
CA LEU A 255 35.73 -8.15 21.37
C LEU A 255 35.19 -8.64 22.71
N TYR A 256 33.89 -8.87 22.80
CA TYR A 256 33.20 -9.22 24.04
C TYR A 256 32.77 -10.68 24.11
N LYS A 257 33.05 -11.51 23.10
CA LYS A 257 32.61 -12.92 22.96
C LYS A 257 32.73 -13.74 24.24
N LYS A 258 33.91 -13.72 24.90
CA LYS A 258 34.10 -14.48 26.18
C LYS A 258 33.31 -13.90 27.34
N LYS A 259 33.14 -12.60 27.43
CA LYS A 259 32.46 -11.88 28.52
C LYS A 259 30.97 -11.94 28.36
N ILE A 260 30.48 -11.78 27.10
CA ILE A 260 29.06 -11.83 26.70
C ILE A 260 28.52 -13.26 26.88
N LEU A 261 29.21 -14.25 26.37
CA LEU A 261 28.73 -15.67 26.48
C LEU A 261 28.71 -16.20 27.90
N LYS A 262 29.58 -15.69 28.78
CA LYS A 262 29.63 -16.12 30.20
C LYS A 262 28.63 -15.38 31.07
N SER A 263 28.17 -14.18 30.68
CA SER A 263 27.20 -13.37 31.43
C SER A 263 25.76 -13.51 30.94
N MET A 264 25.50 -14.27 29.89
CA MET A 264 24.20 -14.39 29.24
C MET A 264 23.38 -15.59 29.71
N GLU A 265 23.38 -15.88 31.01
CA GLU A 265 22.42 -16.82 31.53
C GLU A 265 21.07 -16.15 31.75
N ILE A 266 20.15 -16.33 30.78
CA ILE A 266 18.80 -15.79 30.88
C ILE A 266 17.99 -16.69 31.81
N LYS A 267 17.70 -16.22 33.03
CA LYS A 267 16.95 -17.01 34.04
C LYS A 267 15.55 -17.39 33.59
N TYR A 268 14.85 -16.45 32.88
CA TYR A 268 13.44 -16.63 32.45
C TYR A 268 13.32 -16.79 30.93
N LYS A 269 14.29 -17.49 30.31
CA LYS A 269 14.41 -17.58 28.85
C LYS A 269 13.13 -17.96 28.12
N LEU A 270 12.39 -18.95 28.56
CA LEU A 270 11.14 -19.35 27.90
C LEU A 270 10.06 -18.26 28.02
N ARG A 271 9.90 -17.66 29.21
CA ARG A 271 8.90 -16.61 29.44
C ARG A 271 9.19 -15.38 28.60
N LEU A 272 10.45 -14.93 28.55
CA LEU A 272 10.88 -13.80 27.71
C LEU A 272 10.76 -14.10 26.23
N PHE A 273 11.12 -15.30 25.81
CA PHE A 273 10.99 -15.72 24.43
C PHE A 273 9.52 -15.71 24.01
N VAL A 274 8.65 -16.40 24.77
CA VAL A 274 7.21 -16.45 24.46
C VAL A 274 6.59 -15.07 24.45
N SER A 275 6.84 -14.22 25.44
CA SER A 275 6.28 -12.88 25.50
C SER A 275 6.77 -11.99 24.36
N SER A 276 8.04 -12.08 23.96
CA SER A 276 8.58 -11.29 22.86
C SER A 276 8.01 -11.70 21.49
N ILE A 277 7.90 -13.00 21.20
CA ILE A 277 7.30 -13.49 19.96
C ILE A 277 5.79 -13.20 19.90
N THR A 278 5.08 -13.30 21.05
CA THR A 278 3.66 -12.93 21.16
C THR A 278 3.48 -11.43 20.88
N THR A 279 4.36 -10.59 21.45
CA THR A 279 4.32 -9.12 21.17
C THR A 279 4.45 -8.84 19.68
N MET A 280 5.44 -9.44 19.01
CA MET A 280 5.61 -9.27 17.55
C MET A 280 4.39 -9.77 16.77
N THR A 281 3.82 -10.90 17.17
CA THR A 281 2.64 -11.50 16.54
C THR A 281 1.42 -10.58 16.65
N ILE A 282 1.13 -10.06 17.85
CA ILE A 282 -0.03 -9.21 18.09
C ILE A 282 0.16 -7.85 17.44
N LEU A 283 1.35 -7.26 17.57
CA LEU A 283 1.65 -5.97 16.96
C LEU A 283 1.45 -5.99 15.44
N SER A 284 2.13 -6.92 14.74
CA SER A 284 2.09 -6.99 13.27
C SER A 284 0.88 -7.77 12.75
N GLY A 285 0.43 -8.79 13.46
CA GLY A 285 -0.68 -9.63 13.02
C GLY A 285 -2.06 -9.01 13.25
N LEU A 286 -2.21 -8.20 14.29
CA LEU A 286 -3.50 -7.67 14.71
C LEU A 286 -3.50 -6.13 14.75
N PHE A 287 -2.73 -5.54 15.68
CA PHE A 287 -2.83 -4.13 16.05
C PHE A 287 -2.62 -3.16 14.86
N ILE A 288 -1.56 -3.33 14.08
CA ILE A 288 -1.24 -2.36 13.01
C ILE A 288 -2.37 -2.27 11.98
N LEU A 289 -2.95 -3.41 11.57
CA LEU A 289 -4.03 -3.41 10.60
C LEU A 289 -5.37 -2.99 11.19
N THR A 290 -5.71 -3.40 12.42
CA THR A 290 -6.96 -2.95 13.06
C THR A 290 -6.96 -1.44 13.22
N SER A 291 -5.84 -0.85 13.68
CA SER A 291 -5.72 0.61 13.82
C SER A 291 -5.79 1.35 12.47
N LEU A 292 -5.18 0.82 11.41
CA LEU A 292 -5.29 1.43 10.09
C LEU A 292 -6.74 1.38 9.59
N ILE A 293 -7.35 0.20 9.56
CA ILE A 293 -8.70 0.01 9.04
C ILE A 293 -9.73 0.76 9.87
N ALA A 294 -9.57 0.82 11.21
CA ALA A 294 -10.45 1.58 12.08
C ALA A 294 -10.41 3.10 11.84
N SER A 295 -9.36 3.62 11.20
CA SER A 295 -9.33 5.04 10.79
C SER A 295 -10.27 5.34 9.62
N SER A 296 -10.55 4.35 8.76
CA SER A 296 -11.37 4.49 7.54
C SER A 296 -12.14 3.21 7.23
N GLY A 297 -12.91 2.72 8.21
CA GLY A 297 -13.56 1.40 8.13
C GLY A 297 -14.55 1.24 6.95
N GLN A 298 -15.11 2.33 6.44
CA GLN A 298 -16.04 2.30 5.30
C GLN A 298 -15.32 2.12 3.94
N GLU A 299 -14.04 2.44 3.86
CA GLU A 299 -13.27 2.37 2.61
C GLU A 299 -12.77 0.96 2.29
N PHE A 300 -12.70 0.08 3.29
CA PHE A 300 -12.16 -1.27 3.12
C PHE A 300 -13.26 -2.28 2.84
N GLU A 301 -13.12 -2.96 1.71
CA GLU A 301 -13.96 -4.12 1.39
C GLU A 301 -13.56 -5.31 2.27
N LYS A 302 -14.55 -5.99 2.88
CA LYS A 302 -14.35 -7.19 3.73
C LYS A 302 -13.22 -7.04 4.76
N PRO A 303 -13.20 -5.98 5.58
CA PRO A 303 -12.08 -5.65 6.47
C PRO A 303 -11.72 -6.76 7.45
N PHE A 304 -12.70 -7.51 7.94
CA PHE A 304 -12.50 -8.62 8.87
C PHE A 304 -11.72 -9.77 8.24
N GLU A 305 -11.94 -10.07 6.95
CA GLU A 305 -11.22 -11.11 6.22
C GLU A 305 -9.74 -10.72 6.05
N ILE A 306 -9.47 -9.46 5.75
CA ILE A 306 -8.10 -8.91 5.67
C ILE A 306 -7.38 -9.07 7.02
N ILE A 307 -8.01 -8.64 8.11
CA ILE A 307 -7.44 -8.69 9.46
C ILE A 307 -7.18 -10.14 9.90
N LEU A 308 -8.15 -11.03 9.74
CA LEU A 308 -8.04 -12.43 10.15
C LEU A 308 -6.95 -13.16 9.35
N THR A 309 -6.92 -12.96 8.04
CA THR A 309 -5.88 -13.55 7.18
C THR A 309 -4.48 -13.10 7.63
N ASN A 310 -4.30 -11.81 7.91
CA ASN A 310 -3.05 -11.26 8.41
C ASN A 310 -2.68 -11.84 9.77
N MET A 311 -3.62 -11.94 10.70
CA MET A 311 -3.42 -12.50 12.04
C MET A 311 -2.93 -13.95 11.97
N PHE A 312 -3.56 -14.80 11.16
CA PHE A 312 -3.14 -16.20 11.01
C PHE A 312 -1.76 -16.32 10.37
N LYS A 313 -1.45 -15.53 9.35
CA LYS A 313 -0.12 -15.54 8.71
C LYS A 313 0.99 -15.13 9.68
N TYR A 314 0.79 -14.05 10.45
CA TYR A 314 1.77 -13.59 11.44
C TYR A 314 1.86 -14.50 12.66
N PHE A 315 0.76 -15.14 13.09
CA PHE A 315 0.79 -16.19 14.09
C PHE A 315 1.67 -17.36 13.64
N GLY A 316 1.52 -17.80 12.40
CA GLY A 316 2.42 -18.81 11.84
C GLY A 316 3.88 -18.37 11.81
N LEU A 317 4.14 -17.15 11.33
CA LEU A 317 5.49 -16.61 11.10
C LEU A 317 6.24 -16.28 12.40
N PHE A 318 5.60 -15.55 13.32
CA PHE A 318 6.28 -15.02 14.51
C PHE A 318 6.02 -15.80 15.78
N PHE A 319 5.02 -16.68 15.82
CA PHE A 319 4.76 -17.51 16.99
C PHE A 319 5.05 -18.99 16.74
N VAL A 320 4.34 -19.62 15.82
CA VAL A 320 4.42 -21.08 15.61
C VAL A 320 5.81 -21.50 15.14
N TYR A 321 6.32 -20.85 14.10
CA TYR A 321 7.63 -21.17 13.54
C TYR A 321 8.80 -20.93 14.52
N PRO A 322 8.93 -19.76 15.18
CA PRO A 322 9.96 -19.54 16.18
C PRO A 322 9.83 -20.46 17.40
N MET A 323 8.59 -20.77 17.83
CA MET A 323 8.34 -21.68 18.94
C MET A 323 8.82 -23.11 18.62
N PHE A 324 8.52 -23.58 17.42
CA PHE A 324 9.01 -24.86 16.92
C PHE A 324 10.54 -24.90 16.89
N LEU A 325 11.19 -23.87 16.36
CA LEU A 325 12.64 -23.74 16.34
C LEU A 325 13.23 -23.75 17.75
N TYR A 326 12.62 -23.01 18.67
CA TYR A 326 13.09 -22.92 20.06
C TYR A 326 13.23 -24.29 20.73
N PHE A 327 12.27 -25.18 20.53
CA PHE A 327 12.33 -26.53 21.13
C PHE A 327 13.40 -27.42 20.50
N LEU A 328 13.78 -27.14 19.26
CA LEU A 328 14.81 -27.92 18.56
C LEU A 328 16.24 -27.52 18.92
N PHE A 329 16.43 -26.34 19.48
CA PHE A 329 17.75 -25.81 19.79
C PHE A 329 18.30 -26.29 21.15
N SER A 330 19.64 -26.36 21.26
CA SER A 330 20.33 -26.57 22.55
C SER A 330 20.19 -25.33 23.44
N ASP A 331 20.41 -25.53 24.78
CA ASP A 331 20.21 -24.45 25.76
C ASP A 331 21.07 -23.22 25.53
N LYS A 332 22.27 -23.36 24.95
CA LYS A 332 23.08 -22.19 24.55
C LYS A 332 22.43 -21.39 23.42
N PHE A 333 21.88 -22.08 22.41
CA PHE A 333 21.16 -21.44 21.31
C PHE A 333 19.84 -20.83 21.74
N LYS A 334 19.11 -21.45 22.69
CA LYS A 334 17.89 -20.87 23.29
C LYS A 334 18.14 -19.49 23.89
N ASN A 335 19.28 -19.28 24.57
CA ASN A 335 19.64 -17.97 25.09
C ASN A 335 19.83 -16.93 23.95
N ILE A 336 20.50 -17.31 22.85
CA ILE A 336 20.75 -16.42 21.71
C ILE A 336 19.42 -16.07 21.01
N ILE A 337 18.57 -17.05 20.77
CA ILE A 337 17.27 -16.83 20.12
C ILE A 337 16.39 -15.95 21.00
N THR A 338 16.35 -16.20 22.32
CA THR A 338 15.62 -15.34 23.25
C THR A 338 16.13 -13.90 23.21
N LEU A 339 17.44 -13.71 23.19
CA LEU A 339 18.00 -12.37 23.07
C LEU A 339 17.57 -11.67 21.76
N ILE A 340 17.71 -12.36 20.64
CA ILE A 340 17.32 -11.84 19.33
C ILE A 340 15.83 -11.51 19.31
N SER A 341 14.97 -12.41 19.80
CA SER A 341 13.52 -12.16 19.80
C SER A 341 13.11 -10.97 20.68
N VAL A 342 13.77 -10.77 21.83
CA VAL A 342 13.55 -9.62 22.71
C VAL A 342 13.97 -8.32 22.01
N ILE A 343 15.15 -8.30 21.38
CA ILE A 343 15.64 -7.12 20.65
C ILE A 343 14.69 -6.81 19.49
N LEU A 344 14.29 -7.79 18.70
CA LEU A 344 13.38 -7.60 17.57
C LEU A 344 12.01 -7.10 18.03
N ALA A 345 11.45 -7.64 19.12
CA ALA A 345 10.16 -7.19 19.65
C ALA A 345 10.21 -5.71 20.07
N LEU A 346 11.28 -5.29 20.77
CA LEU A 346 11.47 -3.90 21.16
C LEU A 346 11.72 -2.98 19.96
N LEU A 347 12.45 -3.44 18.94
CA LEU A 347 12.66 -2.69 17.71
C LEU A 347 11.34 -2.52 16.94
N PHE A 348 10.52 -3.56 16.85
CA PHE A 348 9.19 -3.47 16.22
C PHE A 348 8.30 -2.45 16.94
N LEU A 349 8.26 -2.50 18.27
CA LEU A 349 7.54 -1.50 19.08
C LEU A 349 8.09 -0.09 18.86
N SER A 350 9.41 0.08 18.93
CA SER A 350 10.05 1.38 18.76
C SER A 350 9.81 1.97 17.37
N ASN A 351 9.91 1.16 16.33
CA ASN A 351 9.64 1.60 14.96
C ASN A 351 8.17 1.94 14.73
N THR A 352 7.25 1.21 15.36
CA THR A 352 5.81 1.45 15.21
C THR A 352 5.36 2.71 15.94
N PHE A 353 5.87 2.96 17.18
CA PHE A 353 5.34 4.02 18.05
C PHE A 353 6.26 5.25 18.19
N ILE A 354 7.58 5.11 18.04
CA ILE A 354 8.52 6.23 18.18
C ILE A 354 8.92 6.78 16.81
N MET A 355 9.21 5.88 15.85
CA MET A 355 9.59 6.27 14.50
C MET A 355 8.36 6.37 13.59
N VAL A 356 7.34 7.07 14.06
CA VAL A 356 6.16 7.42 13.27
C VAL A 356 6.55 8.55 12.32
N MET A 357 6.52 8.28 11.01
CA MET A 357 6.72 9.29 9.98
C MET A 357 5.38 9.67 9.37
N ASN A 358 5.28 10.89 8.86
CA ASN A 358 4.17 11.27 8.03
C ASN A 358 4.40 10.71 6.61
N TYR A 359 3.55 9.82 6.17
CA TYR A 359 3.59 9.20 4.83
C TYR A 359 2.48 9.71 3.92
N GLY A 360 1.74 10.74 4.34
CA GLY A 360 0.55 11.19 3.64
C GLY A 360 -0.61 10.18 3.78
N PHE A 361 -1.45 10.16 2.78
CA PHE A 361 -2.58 9.24 2.72
C PHE A 361 -2.17 7.89 2.14
N ILE A 362 -2.84 6.84 2.61
CA ILE A 362 -2.74 5.50 2.07
C ILE A 362 -4.14 5.06 1.62
N ALA A 363 -4.26 4.69 0.36
CA ALA A 363 -5.51 4.19 -0.18
C ALA A 363 -5.87 2.79 0.36
N SER A 364 -7.13 2.39 0.24
CA SER A 364 -7.62 1.08 0.71
C SER A 364 -6.92 -0.13 0.04
N ASN A 365 -6.25 0.08 -1.09
CA ASN A 365 -5.38 -0.89 -1.77
C ASN A 365 -3.93 -0.88 -1.27
N PHE A 366 -3.63 -0.17 -0.18
CA PHE A 366 -2.30 0.00 0.40
C PHE A 366 -1.29 0.73 -0.50
N LYS A 367 -1.75 1.50 -1.48
CA LYS A 367 -0.91 2.42 -2.26
C LYS A 367 -0.76 3.74 -1.50
N PHE A 368 0.47 4.24 -1.40
CA PHE A 368 0.73 5.58 -0.88
C PHE A 368 0.58 6.59 -2.02
N GLU A 369 -0.15 7.67 -1.79
CA GLU A 369 -0.36 8.72 -2.79
C GLU A 369 0.91 9.54 -3.04
N LEU A 370 1.63 9.86 -1.98
CA LEU A 370 2.84 10.68 -2.02
C LEU A 370 4.09 9.83 -1.74
N GLU A 371 4.52 9.06 -2.74
CA GLU A 371 5.64 8.12 -2.58
C GLU A 371 6.96 8.78 -2.15
N TYR A 372 7.18 10.05 -2.52
CA TYR A 372 8.38 10.78 -2.12
C TYR A 372 8.50 10.95 -0.59
N LEU A 373 7.37 10.95 0.14
CA LEU A 373 7.37 11.00 1.61
C LEU A 373 7.89 9.71 2.26
N LEU A 374 7.95 8.61 1.51
CA LEU A 374 8.48 7.33 1.99
C LEU A 374 10.02 7.34 2.06
N ILE A 375 10.68 8.26 1.35
CA ILE A 375 12.13 8.37 1.31
C ILE A 375 12.61 9.06 2.59
N PRO A 376 13.31 8.33 3.49
CA PRO A 376 13.71 8.91 4.76
C PRO A 376 14.85 9.91 4.57
N THR A 377 14.78 11.02 5.28
CA THR A 377 15.89 11.98 5.37
C THR A 377 17.06 11.37 6.13
N THR A 378 18.27 11.90 5.90
CA THR A 378 19.48 11.49 6.64
C THR A 378 19.30 11.62 8.15
N LYS A 379 18.63 12.67 8.62
CA LYS A 379 18.31 12.88 10.05
C LYS A 379 17.45 11.74 10.62
N GLN A 380 16.42 11.31 9.89
CA GLN A 380 15.55 10.21 10.30
C GLN A 380 16.29 8.87 10.34
N ILE A 381 17.18 8.62 9.39
CA ILE A 381 18.03 7.41 9.38
C ILE A 381 18.94 7.39 10.61
N ILE A 382 19.65 8.50 10.89
CA ILE A 382 20.54 8.59 12.03
C ILE A 382 19.77 8.38 13.34
N LEU A 383 18.63 9.06 13.51
CA LEU A 383 17.78 8.90 14.69
C LEU A 383 17.33 7.44 14.89
N ASN A 384 16.94 6.78 13.80
CA ASN A 384 16.54 5.37 13.86
C ASN A 384 17.70 4.45 14.24
N LEU A 385 18.90 4.70 13.71
CA LEU A 385 20.10 3.96 14.09
C LEU A 385 20.45 4.16 15.57
N VAL A 386 20.40 5.40 16.06
CA VAL A 386 20.62 5.69 17.49
C VAL A 386 19.61 4.93 18.37
N LEU A 387 18.33 4.91 17.96
CA LEU A 387 17.28 4.16 18.65
C LEU A 387 17.58 2.65 18.67
N MET A 388 18.03 2.08 17.55
CA MET A 388 18.41 0.67 17.47
C MET A 388 19.57 0.31 18.40
N PHE A 389 20.60 1.17 18.47
CA PHE A 389 21.70 0.98 19.40
C PHE A 389 21.26 1.16 20.86
N ALA A 390 20.39 2.13 21.15
CA ALA A 390 19.81 2.30 22.47
C ALA A 390 19.04 1.07 22.94
N VAL A 391 18.18 0.50 22.11
CA VAL A 391 17.45 -0.75 22.38
C VAL A 391 18.43 -1.89 22.67
N LEU A 392 19.44 -2.07 21.83
CA LEU A 392 20.45 -3.10 22.05
C LEU A 392 21.17 -2.92 23.39
N PHE A 393 21.61 -1.70 23.69
CA PHE A 393 22.31 -1.37 24.94
C PHE A 393 21.40 -1.61 26.16
N ILE A 394 20.15 -1.16 26.12
CA ILE A 394 19.16 -1.34 27.19
C ILE A 394 18.93 -2.83 27.47
N VAL A 395 18.74 -3.65 26.43
CA VAL A 395 18.52 -5.09 26.58
C VAL A 395 19.74 -5.76 27.22
N LEU A 396 20.94 -5.45 26.75
CA LEU A 396 22.17 -5.98 27.32
C LEU A 396 22.36 -5.56 28.79
N PHE A 397 22.03 -4.30 29.12
CA PHE A 397 22.08 -3.77 30.47
C PHE A 397 21.10 -4.49 31.41
N ILE A 398 19.83 -4.67 30.98
CA ILE A 398 18.79 -5.39 31.71
C ILE A 398 19.21 -6.83 32.00
N ILE A 399 19.78 -7.52 31.01
CA ILE A 399 20.26 -8.89 31.16
C ILE A 399 21.42 -8.93 32.16
N LYS A 400 22.40 -8.03 32.06
CA LYS A 400 23.57 -7.95 32.94
C LYS A 400 23.19 -7.66 34.40
N LYS A 401 22.16 -6.84 34.62
CA LYS A 401 21.67 -6.45 35.94
C LYS A 401 20.63 -7.43 36.51
N ASN A 402 20.29 -8.52 35.80
CA ASN A 402 19.23 -9.49 36.18
C ASN A 402 17.81 -8.90 36.31
N PHE A 403 17.52 -7.78 35.61
CA PHE A 403 16.20 -7.13 35.59
C PHE A 403 15.22 -7.78 34.59
N GLN A 404 15.44 -9.01 34.21
CA GLN A 404 14.72 -9.72 33.16
C GLN A 404 13.22 -9.90 33.47
N ILE A 405 12.85 -9.99 34.73
CA ILE A 405 11.45 -10.12 35.13
C ILE A 405 10.63 -8.86 34.83
N TYR A 406 11.25 -7.67 35.00
CA TYR A 406 10.57 -6.42 34.65
C TYR A 406 10.33 -6.32 33.15
N LEU A 407 11.27 -6.77 32.34
CA LEU A 407 11.10 -6.79 30.89
C LEU A 407 9.96 -7.75 30.47
N PHE A 408 9.87 -8.90 31.11
CA PHE A 408 8.73 -9.81 30.91
C PHE A 408 7.40 -9.14 31.27
N ASN A 409 7.31 -8.46 32.41
CA ASN A 409 6.11 -7.77 32.84
C ASN A 409 5.74 -6.63 31.88
N ILE A 410 6.74 -5.88 31.36
CA ILE A 410 6.52 -4.86 30.33
C ILE A 410 5.88 -5.49 29.07
N PHE A 411 6.41 -6.61 28.58
CA PHE A 411 5.81 -7.29 27.43
C PHE A 411 4.37 -7.71 27.69
N ILE A 412 4.05 -8.23 28.89
CA ILE A 412 2.68 -8.61 29.24
C ILE A 412 1.76 -7.38 29.22
N ILE A 413 2.17 -6.26 29.79
CA ILE A 413 1.39 -5.02 29.79
C ILE A 413 1.18 -4.54 28.35
N VAL A 414 2.22 -4.54 27.52
CA VAL A 414 2.14 -4.15 26.10
C VAL A 414 1.19 -5.08 25.34
N ILE A 415 1.27 -6.39 25.53
CA ILE A 415 0.36 -7.37 24.91
C ILE A 415 -1.10 -7.06 25.25
N ILE A 416 -1.38 -6.86 26.55
CA ILE A 416 -2.75 -6.54 26.99
C ILE A 416 -3.22 -5.23 26.38
N SER A 417 -2.37 -4.20 26.37
CA SER A 417 -2.69 -2.90 25.77
C SER A 417 -3.00 -3.00 24.28
N LEU A 418 -2.13 -3.70 23.52
CA LEU A 418 -2.33 -3.90 22.08
C LEU A 418 -3.63 -4.66 21.77
N ILE A 419 -3.92 -5.71 22.53
CA ILE A 419 -5.18 -6.47 22.39
C ILE A 419 -6.37 -5.57 22.71
N SER A 420 -6.31 -4.81 23.81
CA SER A 420 -7.42 -3.94 24.24
C SER A 420 -7.73 -2.88 23.17
N ILE A 421 -6.71 -2.21 22.64
CA ILE A 421 -6.88 -1.23 21.55
C ILE A 421 -7.47 -1.92 20.31
N SER A 422 -6.93 -3.08 19.91
CA SER A 422 -7.45 -3.82 18.76
C SER A 422 -8.92 -4.24 18.93
N VAL A 423 -9.36 -4.56 20.14
CA VAL A 423 -10.78 -4.86 20.42
C VAL A 423 -11.64 -3.60 20.22
N PHE A 424 -11.18 -2.43 20.70
CA PHE A 424 -11.88 -1.16 20.43
C PHE A 424 -11.94 -0.87 18.93
N ASP A 425 -10.84 -1.05 18.22
CA ASP A 425 -10.80 -0.89 16.76
C ASP A 425 -11.77 -1.84 16.05
N PHE A 426 -11.85 -3.08 16.48
CA PHE A 426 -12.82 -4.07 15.94
C PHE A 426 -14.27 -3.62 16.15
N VAL A 427 -14.60 -3.13 17.33
CA VAL A 427 -15.95 -2.60 17.63
C VAL A 427 -16.26 -1.41 16.73
N LYS A 428 -15.29 -0.51 16.53
CA LYS A 428 -15.43 0.66 15.66
C LYS A 428 -15.64 0.23 14.21
N ILE A 429 -14.78 -0.66 13.67
CA ILE A 429 -14.91 -1.20 12.31
C ILE A 429 -16.28 -1.85 12.11
N ASN A 430 -16.73 -2.67 13.05
CA ASN A 430 -18.04 -3.33 12.98
C ASN A 430 -19.20 -2.32 12.95
N LYS A 431 -19.09 -1.26 13.76
CA LYS A 431 -20.09 -0.19 13.77
C LYS A 431 -20.12 0.54 12.42
N GLU A 432 -18.96 0.90 11.86
CA GLU A 432 -18.86 1.59 10.57
C GLU A 432 -19.37 0.72 9.42
N GLN A 433 -19.04 -0.56 9.40
CA GLN A 433 -19.55 -1.52 8.40
C GLN A 433 -21.08 -1.73 8.52
N LYS A 434 -21.62 -1.74 9.74
CA LYS A 434 -23.06 -1.81 9.94
C LYS A 434 -23.77 -0.56 9.43
N ILE A 435 -23.24 0.62 9.75
CA ILE A 435 -23.76 1.89 9.24
C ILE A 435 -23.71 1.89 7.70
N LEU A 436 -22.61 1.49 7.09
CA LEU A 436 -22.48 1.40 5.64
C LEU A 436 -23.52 0.45 5.03
N SER A 437 -23.74 -0.72 5.64
CA SER A 437 -24.74 -1.67 5.15
C SER A 437 -26.18 -1.12 5.28
N GLU A 438 -26.47 -0.38 6.35
CA GLU A 438 -27.76 0.29 6.56
C GLU A 438 -27.96 1.41 5.53
N ILE A 439 -26.96 2.28 5.33
CA ILE A 439 -26.96 3.33 4.30
C ILE A 439 -27.21 2.73 2.92
N ASN A 440 -26.46 1.70 2.54
CA ASN A 440 -26.61 1.05 1.23
C ASN A 440 -28.01 0.44 1.04
N SER A 441 -28.58 -0.14 2.10
CA SER A 441 -29.94 -0.69 2.04
C SER A 441 -31.01 0.41 1.88
N LEU A 442 -30.85 1.54 2.58
CA LEU A 442 -31.76 2.68 2.50
C LEU A 442 -31.61 3.40 1.15
N ASN A 443 -30.38 3.60 0.69
CA ASN A 443 -30.11 4.20 -0.63
C ASN A 443 -30.81 3.41 -1.74
N ARG A 444 -30.70 2.08 -1.74
CA ARG A 444 -31.43 1.23 -2.69
C ARG A 444 -32.95 1.38 -2.63
N GLN A 445 -33.52 1.65 -1.48
CA GLN A 445 -34.95 1.92 -1.35
C GLN A 445 -35.34 3.27 -1.95
N ILE A 446 -34.47 4.28 -1.86
CA ILE A 446 -34.70 5.65 -2.37
C ILE A 446 -34.50 5.68 -3.89
N GLN A 447 -33.47 4.99 -4.40
CA GLN A 447 -33.13 4.95 -5.84
C GLN A 447 -34.20 4.26 -6.71
N ASN A 448 -35.18 3.64 -6.12
CA ASN A 448 -36.31 2.96 -6.78
C ASN A 448 -35.92 1.92 -7.83
N LYS A 449 -36.34 0.78 -7.54
CA LYS A 449 -36.35 -0.55 -8.13
C LYS A 449 -36.82 -0.71 -9.59
N ASN A 450 -36.74 0.31 -10.42
CA ASN A 450 -37.09 0.15 -11.82
C ASN A 450 -35.86 -0.38 -12.59
N ASP A 451 -36.00 -1.54 -13.20
CA ASP A 451 -34.99 -2.24 -13.99
C ASP A 451 -34.53 -1.47 -15.25
N ASN A 452 -35.17 -0.39 -15.61
CA ASN A 452 -34.76 0.59 -16.62
C ASN A 452 -34.12 1.80 -15.94
N TYR A 453 -32.82 1.95 -16.06
CA TYR A 453 -32.06 3.09 -15.54
C TYR A 453 -32.24 4.35 -16.38
N ASP A 454 -33.47 4.90 -16.46
CA ASP A 454 -33.73 6.23 -17.03
C ASP A 454 -33.38 7.29 -15.98
N ILE A 455 -32.10 7.53 -15.73
CA ILE A 455 -31.59 8.37 -14.63
C ILE A 455 -31.58 9.82 -15.00
N PHE A 456 -30.93 10.18 -16.11
CA PHE A 456 -30.81 11.54 -16.59
C PHE A 456 -31.99 11.86 -17.51
N ASN A 457 -32.74 12.91 -17.18
CA ASN A 457 -33.89 13.29 -17.99
C ASN A 457 -33.58 14.57 -18.72
N PHE A 458 -33.89 14.61 -20.02
CA PHE A 458 -33.77 15.78 -20.86
C PHE A 458 -35.05 15.97 -21.65
N SER A 459 -35.36 17.22 -22.00
CA SER A 459 -36.54 17.61 -22.74
C SER A 459 -36.19 18.11 -24.11
N LYS A 460 -37.02 17.79 -25.12
CA LYS A 460 -36.89 18.37 -26.47
C LYS A 460 -37.34 19.81 -26.54
N THR A 461 -38.46 20.14 -25.91
CA THR A 461 -39.08 21.48 -26.03
C THR A 461 -38.99 22.29 -24.73
N GLY A 462 -38.91 21.64 -23.59
CA GLY A 462 -38.67 22.27 -22.30
C GLY A 462 -37.22 22.71 -22.10
N THR A 463 -36.95 23.38 -21.01
CA THR A 463 -35.58 23.84 -20.66
C THR A 463 -34.85 22.76 -19.85
N ASN A 464 -33.58 22.58 -20.15
CA ASN A 464 -32.70 21.61 -19.45
C ASN A 464 -31.58 22.35 -18.73
N ILE A 465 -31.30 21.95 -17.49
CA ILE A 465 -30.14 22.40 -16.74
C ILE A 465 -29.30 21.16 -16.45
N PHE A 466 -28.04 21.21 -16.87
CA PHE A 466 -27.08 20.14 -16.63
C PHE A 466 -25.83 20.71 -15.94
N ILE A 467 -25.62 20.31 -14.69
CA ILE A 467 -24.47 20.73 -13.87
C ILE A 467 -23.65 19.51 -13.58
N ILE A 468 -22.37 19.57 -13.88
CA ILE A 468 -21.40 18.53 -13.54
C ILE A 468 -20.21 19.12 -12.79
N ILE A 469 -19.91 18.52 -11.63
CA ILE A 469 -18.72 18.77 -10.86
C ILE A 469 -17.71 17.71 -11.25
N LEU A 470 -16.52 18.13 -11.69
CA LEU A 470 -15.33 17.30 -11.83
C LEU A 470 -14.47 17.56 -10.60
N ASP A 471 -14.58 16.69 -9.61
CA ASP A 471 -13.89 16.81 -8.31
C ASP A 471 -12.39 16.99 -8.52
N ARG A 472 -11.80 18.02 -7.92
CA ARG A 472 -10.37 18.36 -8.03
C ARG A 472 -9.90 18.64 -9.48
N GLY A 473 -10.81 19.01 -10.36
CA GLY A 473 -10.49 19.35 -11.76
C GLY A 473 -9.57 20.55 -11.86
N CYS A 474 -8.47 20.41 -12.60
CA CYS A 474 -7.47 21.46 -12.79
C CYS A 474 -7.80 22.31 -14.05
N PRO A 475 -8.01 23.64 -13.94
CA PRO A 475 -8.32 24.48 -15.09
C PRO A 475 -7.23 24.50 -16.14
N GLU A 476 -5.95 24.55 -15.74
CA GLU A 476 -4.82 24.57 -16.67
C GLU A 476 -4.74 23.28 -17.50
N PHE A 477 -5.16 22.15 -16.92
CA PHE A 477 -5.24 20.89 -17.66
C PHE A 477 -6.38 20.88 -18.66
N ALA A 478 -7.52 21.52 -18.36
CA ALA A 478 -8.59 21.68 -19.33
C ALA A 478 -8.17 22.57 -20.51
N GLU A 479 -7.41 23.63 -20.28
CA GLU A 479 -6.83 24.45 -21.34
C GLU A 479 -5.90 23.63 -22.24
N LEU A 480 -5.00 22.82 -21.65
CA LEU A 480 -4.11 21.92 -22.40
C LEU A 480 -4.91 20.89 -23.23
N VAL A 481 -5.99 20.32 -22.69
CA VAL A 481 -6.88 19.42 -23.45
C VAL A 481 -7.43 20.10 -24.67
N PHE A 482 -7.89 21.35 -24.56
CA PHE A 482 -8.46 22.07 -25.70
C PHE A 482 -7.41 22.49 -26.74
N ASP A 483 -6.18 22.65 -26.35
CA ASP A 483 -5.09 22.97 -27.29
C ASP A 483 -4.57 21.70 -27.99
N GLU A 484 -4.50 20.55 -27.30
CA GLU A 484 -4.03 19.30 -27.87
C GLU A 484 -5.12 18.52 -28.62
N PHE A 485 -6.41 18.70 -28.28
CA PHE A 485 -7.55 17.96 -28.84
C PHE A 485 -8.59 18.90 -29.42
N PRO A 486 -8.40 19.40 -30.67
CA PRO A 486 -9.35 20.30 -31.32
C PRO A 486 -10.75 19.72 -31.51
N ASP A 487 -10.88 18.41 -31.61
CA ASP A 487 -12.16 17.69 -31.71
C ASP A 487 -12.96 17.84 -30.41
N ILE A 488 -12.33 17.68 -29.25
CA ILE A 488 -12.95 17.92 -27.94
C ILE A 488 -13.35 19.40 -27.82
N LYS A 489 -12.43 20.31 -28.17
CA LYS A 489 -12.69 21.75 -28.15
C LYS A 489 -13.90 22.16 -29.02
N ALA A 490 -14.06 21.53 -30.17
CA ALA A 490 -15.17 21.80 -31.08
C ALA A 490 -16.54 21.47 -30.48
N GLU A 491 -16.59 20.41 -29.63
CA GLU A 491 -17.85 20.06 -28.95
C GLU A 491 -18.19 21.00 -27.79
N MET A 492 -17.25 21.85 -27.33
CA MET A 492 -17.45 22.87 -26.30
C MET A 492 -18.01 24.17 -26.90
N GLU A 493 -18.80 24.05 -27.95
CA GLU A 493 -19.45 25.17 -28.64
C GLU A 493 -20.42 25.92 -27.71
N GLY A 494 -20.30 27.28 -27.71
CA GLY A 494 -21.15 28.17 -26.93
C GLY A 494 -20.76 28.30 -25.44
N PHE A 495 -19.66 27.64 -24.99
CA PHE A 495 -19.17 27.82 -23.65
C PHE A 495 -18.38 29.11 -23.44
N VAL A 496 -18.52 29.66 -22.23
CA VAL A 496 -17.66 30.70 -21.65
C VAL A 496 -16.82 30.06 -20.55
N TYR A 497 -15.50 30.18 -20.64
CA TYR A 497 -14.55 29.76 -19.65
C TYR A 497 -14.17 30.92 -18.73
N TYR A 498 -14.55 30.82 -17.46
CA TYR A 498 -14.20 31.78 -16.41
C TYR A 498 -12.92 31.35 -15.71
N TYR A 499 -11.75 31.71 -16.25
CA TYR A 499 -10.48 31.28 -15.74
C TYR A 499 -10.12 31.86 -14.35
N ASN A 500 -10.65 33.06 -14.03
CA ASN A 500 -10.44 33.75 -12.75
C ASN A 500 -11.48 33.30 -11.70
N THR A 501 -11.56 31.98 -11.46
CA THR A 501 -12.54 31.39 -10.55
C THR A 501 -11.84 30.81 -9.33
N VAL A 502 -12.36 31.13 -8.13
CA VAL A 502 -11.81 30.67 -6.86
C VAL A 502 -12.74 29.71 -6.14
N SER A 503 -12.15 28.65 -5.57
CA SER A 503 -12.80 27.79 -4.60
C SER A 503 -12.71 28.40 -3.19
N LEU A 504 -13.62 27.98 -2.29
CA LEU A 504 -13.72 28.58 -0.96
C LEU A 504 -13.09 27.72 0.15
N ALA A 505 -12.52 26.60 -0.25
CA ALA A 505 -11.65 25.75 0.57
C ALA A 505 -10.72 24.91 -0.33
N PRO A 506 -9.62 24.34 0.20
CA PRO A 506 -8.69 23.52 -0.57
C PRO A 506 -9.10 22.05 -0.67
N GLN A 507 -10.29 21.69 -0.18
CA GLN A 507 -10.80 20.32 -0.14
C GLN A 507 -12.29 20.28 -0.30
N THR A 508 -12.81 19.20 -0.89
CA THR A 508 -14.23 18.97 -1.17
C THR A 508 -15.13 19.22 0.04
N PHE A 509 -14.78 18.70 1.21
CA PHE A 509 -15.58 18.85 2.42
C PHE A 509 -15.80 20.32 2.86
N GLY A 510 -14.85 21.21 2.55
CA GLY A 510 -14.96 22.64 2.84
C GLY A 510 -15.65 23.45 1.75
N SER A 511 -15.57 22.99 0.49
CA SER A 511 -16.04 23.74 -0.71
C SER A 511 -17.48 23.38 -1.09
N ILE A 512 -17.86 22.12 -0.92
CA ILE A 512 -19.06 21.55 -1.57
C ILE A 512 -20.35 22.24 -1.16
N GLN A 513 -20.48 22.64 0.12
CA GLN A 513 -21.71 23.30 0.59
C GLN A 513 -21.93 24.67 -0.09
N THR A 514 -20.86 25.40 -0.38
CA THR A 514 -20.96 26.69 -1.08
C THR A 514 -21.23 26.50 -2.56
N LEU A 515 -20.71 25.44 -3.14
CA LEU A 515 -20.94 25.08 -4.54
C LEU A 515 -22.42 24.72 -4.79
N TYR A 516 -23.02 23.93 -3.90
CA TYR A 516 -24.43 23.54 -4.02
C TYR A 516 -25.39 24.63 -3.55
N GLY A 517 -25.04 25.35 -2.47
CA GLY A 517 -25.94 26.27 -1.78
C GLY A 517 -25.72 27.76 -2.08
N GLY A 518 -24.56 28.10 -2.68
CA GLY A 518 -24.22 29.50 -2.93
C GLY A 518 -23.70 30.24 -1.70
N TYR A 519 -23.71 31.58 -1.78
CA TYR A 519 -23.11 32.45 -0.75
C TYR A 519 -23.76 32.37 0.63
N GLU A 520 -25.00 31.94 0.75
CA GLU A 520 -25.64 31.74 2.06
C GLU A 520 -25.03 30.58 2.85
N TYR A 521 -24.38 29.65 2.17
CA TYR A 521 -23.77 28.46 2.75
C TYR A 521 -22.24 28.57 2.93
N LEU A 522 -21.73 29.82 2.92
CA LEU A 522 -20.36 30.10 3.27
C LEU A 522 -20.09 29.66 4.72
N ILE A 523 -18.94 28.99 4.91
CA ILE A 523 -18.48 28.68 6.27
C ILE A 523 -18.11 29.99 6.97
N PRO A 524 -18.80 30.37 8.06
CA PRO A 524 -18.55 31.65 8.71
C PRO A 524 -17.14 31.72 9.29
N VAL A 525 -16.43 32.81 8.96
CA VAL A 525 -15.16 33.19 9.63
C VAL A 525 -15.44 33.94 10.94
N ASP A 526 -16.67 34.46 11.14
CA ASP A 526 -17.12 34.97 12.43
C ASP A 526 -17.31 33.83 13.43
N LEU A 527 -16.40 33.76 14.40
CA LEU A 527 -16.38 32.71 15.40
C LEU A 527 -17.50 32.82 16.47
N ASN A 528 -18.27 33.89 16.47
CA ASN A 528 -19.43 34.05 17.35
C ASN A 528 -20.69 33.48 16.74
N LYS A 529 -20.71 33.22 15.43
CA LYS A 529 -21.85 32.61 14.75
C LYS A 529 -21.83 31.08 14.94
N GLU A 530 -22.80 30.57 15.68
CA GLU A 530 -22.99 29.14 15.84
C GLU A 530 -24.01 28.63 14.80
N TYR A 531 -23.71 27.46 14.22
CA TYR A 531 -24.59 26.72 13.32
C TYR A 531 -24.27 25.23 13.42
N ILE A 532 -25.29 24.40 13.12
CA ILE A 532 -25.08 22.94 13.09
C ILE A 532 -24.53 22.57 11.72
N LEU A 533 -23.24 22.35 11.65
CA LEU A 533 -22.52 22.16 10.41
C LEU A 533 -23.13 21.05 9.52
N LYS A 534 -23.53 19.93 10.11
CA LYS A 534 -24.13 18.82 9.37
C LYS A 534 -25.49 19.18 8.76
N GLU A 535 -26.34 19.91 9.48
CA GLU A 535 -27.66 20.35 8.98
C GLU A 535 -27.46 21.36 7.86
N HIS A 536 -26.57 22.31 8.04
CA HIS A 536 -26.23 23.34 7.06
C HIS A 536 -25.65 22.70 5.77
N HIS A 537 -24.80 21.70 5.91
CA HIS A 537 -24.28 20.94 4.79
C HIS A 537 -25.39 20.18 4.05
N ASN A 538 -26.24 19.45 4.74
CA ASN A 538 -27.34 18.70 4.14
C ASN A 538 -28.33 19.64 3.42
N GLU A 539 -28.66 20.76 4.06
CA GLU A 539 -29.55 21.78 3.48
C GLU A 539 -28.95 22.35 2.19
N SER A 540 -27.63 22.65 2.17
CA SER A 540 -26.99 23.15 0.95
C SER A 540 -27.12 22.16 -0.21
N LEU A 541 -26.91 20.84 0.04
CA LEU A 541 -27.02 19.80 -1.00
C LEU A 541 -28.44 19.69 -1.57
N ILE A 542 -29.45 20.03 -0.77
CA ILE A 542 -30.84 19.98 -1.17
C ILE A 542 -31.29 21.28 -1.85
N MET A 543 -30.62 22.39 -1.60
CA MET A 543 -31.09 23.75 -1.96
C MET A 543 -31.43 23.89 -3.46
N MET A 544 -30.46 23.65 -4.36
CA MET A 544 -30.73 23.76 -5.81
C MET A 544 -31.72 22.70 -6.31
N PRO A 545 -31.57 21.41 -6.00
CA PRO A 545 -32.57 20.40 -6.36
C PRO A 545 -33.98 20.77 -5.92
N LYS A 546 -34.15 21.29 -4.71
CA LYS A 546 -35.46 21.74 -4.21
C LYS A 546 -35.97 22.96 -4.96
N LEU A 547 -35.13 23.96 -5.18
CA LEU A 547 -35.51 25.17 -5.92
C LEU A 547 -36.08 24.81 -7.30
N PHE A 548 -35.38 23.96 -8.07
CA PHE A 548 -35.85 23.55 -9.39
C PHE A 548 -37.08 22.65 -9.32
N SER A 549 -37.18 21.77 -8.33
CA SER A 549 -38.36 20.95 -8.09
C SER A 549 -39.61 21.81 -7.76
N ASP A 550 -39.45 22.86 -6.92
CA ASP A 550 -40.56 23.76 -6.51
C ASP A 550 -41.09 24.57 -7.69
N ILE A 551 -40.29 24.84 -8.75
CA ILE A 551 -40.71 25.49 -9.96
C ILE A 551 -41.13 24.53 -11.09
N GLY A 552 -41.28 23.26 -10.79
CA GLY A 552 -41.85 22.25 -11.66
C GLY A 552 -40.88 21.52 -12.58
N TYR A 553 -39.55 21.59 -12.32
CA TYR A 553 -38.56 20.78 -13.03
C TYR A 553 -38.57 19.33 -12.54
N LYS A 554 -38.37 18.39 -13.47
CA LYS A 554 -38.04 17.01 -13.13
C LYS A 554 -36.58 16.98 -12.68
N THR A 555 -36.41 16.80 -11.37
CA THR A 555 -35.12 17.08 -10.71
C THR A 555 -34.40 15.80 -10.32
N MET A 556 -33.11 15.75 -10.68
CA MET A 556 -32.24 14.68 -10.31
C MET A 556 -30.90 15.21 -9.74
N THR A 557 -30.39 14.54 -8.70
CA THR A 557 -29.04 14.74 -8.16
C THR A 557 -28.30 13.40 -8.07
N PHE A 558 -27.05 13.41 -8.46
CA PHE A 558 -26.21 12.19 -8.53
C PHE A 558 -24.95 12.36 -7.68
N ALA A 559 -24.69 11.38 -6.80
CA ALA A 559 -23.54 11.31 -5.91
C ALA A 559 -23.27 12.59 -5.09
N PRO A 560 -24.28 13.16 -4.37
CA PRO A 560 -24.09 14.40 -3.60
C PRO A 560 -23.05 14.20 -2.49
N ALA A 561 -21.87 14.79 -2.66
CA ALA A 561 -20.69 14.50 -1.87
C ALA A 561 -20.93 14.71 -0.36
N PHE A 562 -20.50 13.73 0.43
CA PHE A 562 -20.62 13.70 1.89
C PHE A 562 -22.04 13.90 2.46
N ALA A 563 -23.10 13.62 1.68
CA ALA A 563 -24.46 13.69 2.19
C ALA A 563 -24.59 12.96 3.54
N ASN A 564 -25.22 13.65 4.49
CA ASN A 564 -25.35 13.20 5.88
C ASN A 564 -24.03 12.94 6.62
N PHE A 565 -22.95 13.58 6.18
CA PHE A 565 -21.58 13.37 6.70
C PHE A 565 -21.10 11.91 6.55
N SER A 566 -21.53 11.24 5.49
CA SER A 566 -21.14 9.89 5.17
C SER A 566 -20.16 9.85 4.00
N TRP A 567 -19.17 8.97 4.06
CA TRP A 567 -18.21 8.75 2.97
C TRP A 567 -18.91 8.23 1.70
N THR A 568 -19.81 7.25 1.85
CA THR A 568 -20.79 6.93 0.81
C THR A 568 -21.98 7.86 1.02
N PRO A 569 -22.39 8.69 0.04
CA PRO A 569 -23.49 9.63 0.21
C PRO A 569 -24.75 8.94 0.74
N ASP A 570 -25.25 9.44 1.85
CA ASP A 570 -26.49 8.93 2.47
C ASP A 570 -27.68 9.71 1.89
N LEU A 571 -28.36 9.10 0.92
CA LEU A 571 -29.47 9.71 0.19
C LEU A 571 -30.73 9.89 1.04
N THR A 572 -30.75 9.44 2.30
CA THR A 572 -31.88 9.63 3.20
C THR A 572 -32.20 11.10 3.48
N ILE A 573 -31.25 12.04 3.21
CA ILE A 573 -31.51 13.48 3.28
C ILE A 573 -32.61 13.93 2.29
N PHE A 574 -32.82 13.19 1.19
CA PHE A 574 -33.85 13.47 0.18
C PHE A 574 -35.17 12.75 0.45
N LYS A 575 -35.30 11.97 1.51
CA LYS A 575 -36.49 11.12 1.78
C LYS A 575 -37.79 11.90 1.86
N GLU A 576 -37.74 13.12 2.38
CA GLU A 576 -38.92 14.00 2.50
C GLU A 576 -39.22 14.75 1.19
N TYR A 577 -38.29 14.78 0.24
CA TYR A 577 -38.40 15.48 -1.02
C TYR A 577 -38.65 14.51 -2.19
N THR A 578 -39.86 13.91 -2.21
CA THR A 578 -40.22 12.80 -3.11
C THR A 578 -40.12 13.15 -4.61
N ASN A 579 -40.22 14.43 -4.94
CA ASN A 579 -40.09 14.92 -6.32
C ASN A 579 -38.63 15.03 -6.78
N ILE A 580 -37.64 14.92 -5.86
CA ILE A 580 -36.21 14.92 -6.16
C ILE A 580 -35.73 13.48 -6.25
N LYS A 581 -35.21 13.08 -7.39
CA LYS A 581 -34.57 11.80 -7.56
C LYS A 581 -33.08 11.91 -7.19
N ALA A 582 -32.62 11.05 -6.27
CA ALA A 582 -31.23 11.02 -5.82
C ALA A 582 -30.62 9.66 -6.07
N TYR A 583 -29.41 9.62 -6.62
CA TYR A 583 -28.70 8.40 -6.98
C TYR A 583 -27.25 8.41 -6.50
N ASN A 584 -26.73 7.24 -6.18
CA ASN A 584 -25.30 6.92 -6.12
C ASN A 584 -24.96 5.93 -7.23
N ILE A 585 -23.70 5.80 -7.57
CA ILE A 585 -23.24 4.78 -8.53
C ILE A 585 -23.58 3.38 -8.01
N GLU A 586 -24.26 2.59 -8.83
CA GLU A 586 -24.40 1.16 -8.63
C GLU A 586 -23.78 0.42 -9.84
N LYS A 587 -23.04 -0.66 -9.58
CA LYS A 587 -22.38 -1.44 -10.65
C LYS A 587 -23.33 -1.91 -11.74
N SER A 588 -24.58 -2.16 -11.39
CA SER A 588 -25.64 -2.55 -12.35
C SER A 588 -25.98 -1.43 -13.36
N MET A 589 -25.77 -0.17 -13.04
CA MET A 589 -26.00 0.97 -13.94
C MET A 589 -24.92 1.08 -15.03
N ILE A 590 -23.71 0.65 -14.72
CA ILE A 590 -22.49 0.81 -15.54
C ILE A 590 -21.87 -0.55 -15.93
N GLU A 591 -22.58 -1.63 -15.78
CA GLU A 591 -22.07 -3.00 -15.94
C GLU A 591 -21.48 -3.26 -17.31
N LYS A 592 -22.11 -2.75 -18.37
CA LYS A 592 -21.68 -2.91 -19.75
C LYS A 592 -20.34 -2.22 -20.00
N GLU A 593 -20.22 -0.96 -19.59
CA GLU A 593 -19.05 -0.12 -19.74
C GLU A 593 -17.90 -0.68 -18.87
N LEU A 594 -18.20 -1.01 -17.62
CA LEU A 594 -17.25 -1.60 -16.70
C LEU A 594 -16.69 -2.93 -17.20
N ASN A 595 -17.55 -3.82 -17.69
CA ASN A 595 -17.13 -5.09 -18.30
C ASN A 595 -16.27 -4.86 -19.56
N SER A 596 -16.57 -3.86 -20.37
CA SER A 596 -15.73 -3.50 -21.52
C SER A 596 -14.33 -3.06 -21.11
N LEU A 597 -14.21 -2.24 -20.04
CA LEU A 597 -12.93 -1.81 -19.48
C LEU A 597 -12.14 -2.98 -18.85
N LEU A 598 -12.83 -3.88 -18.17
CA LEU A 598 -12.22 -5.04 -17.50
C LEU A 598 -11.75 -6.12 -18.50
N ASN A 599 -12.54 -6.39 -19.55
CA ASN A 599 -12.21 -7.42 -20.54
C ASN A 599 -11.07 -7.02 -21.48
N ASN A 600 -10.80 -5.74 -21.65
CA ASN A 600 -9.66 -5.24 -22.41
C ASN A 600 -8.32 -5.38 -21.68
N SER A 601 -8.32 -5.86 -20.42
CA SER A 601 -7.07 -6.16 -19.71
C SER A 601 -6.48 -7.49 -20.18
N GLU A 602 -5.22 -7.50 -20.60
CA GLU A 602 -4.49 -8.66 -21.16
C GLU A 602 -4.44 -9.88 -20.21
N ASN A 603 -4.82 -9.75 -18.95
CA ASN A 603 -4.56 -10.73 -17.88
C ASN A 603 -5.78 -11.39 -17.23
N ASN A 604 -7.01 -11.28 -17.77
CA ASN A 604 -8.23 -11.84 -17.14
C ASN A 604 -8.29 -11.53 -15.62
N ILE A 605 -8.21 -10.25 -15.26
CA ILE A 605 -8.15 -9.78 -13.89
C ILE A 605 -9.57 -9.80 -13.31
N THR A 606 -9.79 -10.60 -12.26
CA THR A 606 -11.05 -10.67 -11.53
C THR A 606 -10.98 -9.87 -10.23
N GLU A 607 -12.11 -9.37 -9.73
CA GLU A 607 -12.21 -8.72 -8.42
C GLU A 607 -11.61 -9.59 -7.30
N GLU A 608 -11.80 -10.90 -7.38
CA GLU A 608 -11.22 -11.83 -6.40
C GLU A 608 -9.69 -11.85 -6.42
N LYS A 609 -9.06 -11.80 -7.59
CA LYS A 609 -7.59 -11.69 -7.69
C LYS A 609 -7.08 -10.38 -7.09
N ILE A 610 -7.78 -9.29 -7.33
CA ILE A 610 -7.46 -7.97 -6.76
C ILE A 610 -7.57 -8.02 -5.23
N PHE A 611 -8.65 -8.59 -4.70
CA PHE A 611 -8.85 -8.70 -3.25
C PHE A 611 -7.77 -9.59 -2.58
N GLU A 612 -7.39 -10.70 -3.21
CA GLU A 612 -6.28 -11.54 -2.75
C GLU A 612 -4.93 -10.78 -2.73
N GLU A 613 -4.70 -9.94 -3.73
CA GLU A 613 -3.51 -9.08 -3.77
C GLU A 613 -3.53 -8.07 -2.63
N ASN A 614 -4.67 -7.45 -2.35
CA ASN A 614 -4.82 -6.53 -1.23
C ASN A 614 -4.56 -7.20 0.12
N LYS A 615 -5.02 -8.43 0.32
CA LYS A 615 -4.67 -9.21 1.53
C LYS A 615 -3.15 -9.44 1.65
N ARG A 616 -2.45 -9.60 0.53
CA ARG A 616 -0.99 -9.73 0.53
C ARG A 616 -0.31 -8.39 0.85
N ARG A 617 -0.79 -7.28 0.28
CA ARG A 617 -0.29 -5.92 0.56
C ARG A 617 -0.51 -5.54 2.02
N ALA A 618 -1.69 -5.81 2.58
CA ALA A 618 -2.01 -5.61 3.99
C ALA A 618 -0.98 -6.26 4.91
N MET A 619 -0.61 -7.51 4.63
CA MET A 619 0.43 -8.20 5.38
C MET A 619 1.78 -7.47 5.30
N ARG A 620 2.22 -7.00 4.11
CA ARG A 620 3.48 -6.26 3.96
C ARG A 620 3.42 -4.90 4.63
N PHE A 621 2.26 -4.23 4.60
CA PHE A 621 2.07 -2.97 5.31
C PHE A 621 2.26 -3.12 6.82
N ALA A 622 1.75 -4.19 7.43
CA ALA A 622 1.97 -4.45 8.84
C ALA A 622 3.47 -4.61 9.17
N LEU A 623 4.23 -5.28 8.29
CA LEU A 623 5.68 -5.37 8.41
C LEU A 623 6.38 -4.03 8.17
N PHE A 624 5.95 -3.27 7.16
CA PHE A 624 6.45 -1.94 6.85
C PHE A 624 6.45 -1.03 8.08
N ARG A 625 5.37 -0.99 8.82
CA ARG A 625 5.26 -0.19 10.06
C ARG A 625 6.21 -0.64 11.16
N ALA A 626 6.51 -1.93 11.25
CA ALA A 626 7.39 -2.50 12.27
C ALA A 626 8.88 -2.41 11.90
N LEU A 627 9.22 -2.22 10.62
CA LEU A 627 10.60 -2.16 10.13
C LEU A 627 11.28 -0.81 10.40
N PRO A 628 12.63 -0.80 10.49
CA PRO A 628 13.43 0.42 10.47
C PRO A 628 13.10 1.30 9.25
N VAL A 629 13.12 2.64 9.44
CA VAL A 629 12.67 3.60 8.42
C VAL A 629 13.40 3.46 7.07
N PHE A 630 14.69 3.14 7.09
CA PHE A 630 15.50 2.96 5.88
C PHE A 630 15.18 1.68 5.09
N LEU A 631 14.39 0.75 5.66
CA LEU A 631 13.91 -0.45 4.97
C LEU A 631 12.48 -0.31 4.44
N ARG A 632 11.73 0.69 4.91
CA ARG A 632 10.31 0.84 4.58
C ARG A 632 10.08 1.09 3.11
N TYR A 633 10.76 2.10 2.53
CA TYR A 633 10.66 2.38 1.10
C TYR A 633 11.08 1.18 0.24
N LYS A 634 12.12 0.45 0.65
CA LYS A 634 12.55 -0.78 -0.05
C LYS A 634 11.50 -1.88 0.00
N LEU A 635 10.79 -2.04 1.12
CA LEU A 635 9.71 -3.02 1.21
C LEU A 635 8.51 -2.61 0.36
N TYR A 636 8.20 -1.32 0.29
CA TYR A 636 7.11 -0.79 -0.54
C TYR A 636 7.42 -0.94 -2.03
N SER A 637 8.66 -0.62 -2.46
CA SER A 637 9.18 -0.84 -3.82
C SER A 637 8.22 -0.36 -4.92
N HIS A 638 7.80 0.91 -4.88
CA HIS A 638 6.84 1.48 -5.84
C HIS A 638 5.56 0.64 -5.97
N ASN A 639 4.92 0.35 -4.84
CA ASN A 639 3.70 -0.46 -4.73
C ASN A 639 3.84 -1.96 -5.08
N ASP A 640 5.05 -2.45 -5.33
CA ASP A 640 5.33 -3.88 -5.58
C ASP A 640 5.22 -4.72 -4.30
N TRP A 641 5.55 -4.14 -3.14
CA TRP A 641 5.51 -4.79 -1.84
C TRP A 641 6.28 -6.12 -1.76
N PHE A 642 7.24 -6.36 -2.65
CA PHE A 642 7.93 -7.65 -2.78
C PHE A 642 6.97 -8.84 -2.86
N ILE A 643 5.90 -8.71 -3.63
CA ILE A 643 4.96 -9.79 -3.85
C ILE A 643 5.41 -10.58 -5.07
N PRO A 644 5.84 -11.85 -4.91
CA PRO A 644 6.21 -12.70 -6.04
C PRO A 644 5.02 -12.85 -6.99
N ASN A 645 5.23 -12.60 -8.28
CA ASN A 645 4.19 -12.54 -9.31
C ASN A 645 3.04 -11.55 -8.99
N GLY A 646 3.28 -10.61 -8.07
CA GLY A 646 2.43 -9.46 -7.92
C GLY A 646 2.52 -8.62 -9.19
N ASN A 647 1.40 -8.25 -9.77
CA ASN A 647 1.44 -7.26 -10.83
C ASN A 647 1.62 -5.90 -10.15
N LYS A 648 2.80 -5.28 -10.34
CA LYS A 648 3.12 -3.95 -9.78
C LYS A 648 2.07 -2.91 -10.13
N ASN A 649 1.52 -3.10 -11.29
CA ASN A 649 0.63 -2.17 -11.97
C ASN A 649 -0.83 -2.47 -11.70
N LEU A 650 -1.15 -3.55 -10.94
CA LEU A 650 -2.53 -3.86 -10.58
C LEU A 650 -3.07 -2.82 -9.61
N THR A 651 -4.04 -2.09 -10.07
CA THR A 651 -4.89 -1.23 -9.24
C THR A 651 -6.24 -1.88 -9.04
N ILE A 652 -6.96 -1.46 -8.02
CA ILE A 652 -8.32 -1.94 -7.76
C ILE A 652 -9.25 -1.33 -8.81
N VAL A 653 -10.32 -2.07 -9.18
CA VAL A 653 -11.54 -1.45 -9.68
C VAL A 653 -11.99 -0.50 -8.57
N GLY A 654 -11.56 0.72 -8.66
CA GLY A 654 -11.84 1.74 -7.67
C GLY A 654 -12.76 2.80 -8.23
N LYS A 655 -13.12 3.70 -7.38
CA LYS A 655 -14.04 4.81 -7.63
C LYS A 655 -13.76 5.52 -8.97
N GLY A 656 -12.49 5.78 -9.32
CA GLY A 656 -12.12 6.44 -10.59
C GLY A 656 -12.49 5.66 -11.86
N ILE A 657 -12.44 4.32 -11.85
CA ILE A 657 -12.85 3.49 -13.00
C ILE A 657 -14.37 3.44 -13.11
N GLU A 658 -15.07 3.34 -11.98
CA GLU A 658 -16.54 3.33 -11.92
C GLU A 658 -17.09 4.69 -12.36
N GLU A 659 -16.49 5.80 -11.94
CA GLU A 659 -16.86 7.16 -12.35
C GLU A 659 -16.65 7.39 -13.84
N TYR A 660 -15.54 6.90 -14.40
CA TYR A 660 -15.33 6.98 -15.84
C TYR A 660 -16.35 6.14 -16.62
N ALA A 661 -16.65 4.92 -16.15
CA ALA A 661 -17.70 4.09 -16.73
C ALA A 661 -19.07 4.79 -16.67
N LEU A 662 -19.36 5.58 -15.62
CA LEU A 662 -20.55 6.40 -15.54
C LEU A 662 -20.56 7.48 -16.63
N LEU A 663 -19.47 8.21 -16.85
CA LEU A 663 -19.40 9.21 -17.91
C LEU A 663 -19.63 8.57 -19.29
N GLN A 664 -19.08 7.38 -19.55
CA GLN A 664 -19.36 6.62 -20.78
C GLN A 664 -20.82 6.18 -20.89
N ALA A 665 -21.45 5.89 -19.77
CA ALA A 665 -22.85 5.44 -19.73
C ALA A 665 -23.87 6.59 -19.83
N LEU A 666 -23.46 7.86 -19.76
CA LEU A 666 -24.40 9.01 -19.73
C LEU A 666 -25.45 8.94 -20.83
N THR A 667 -25.05 8.62 -22.05
CA THR A 667 -25.99 8.49 -23.18
C THR A 667 -26.99 7.35 -22.98
N ASN A 668 -26.53 6.21 -22.45
CA ASN A 668 -27.37 5.04 -22.20
C ASN A 668 -28.31 5.22 -21.01
N LEU A 669 -27.93 6.06 -20.06
CA LEU A 669 -28.69 6.37 -18.85
C LEU A 669 -29.60 7.60 -19.04
N THR A 670 -29.63 8.19 -20.25
CA THR A 670 -30.41 9.39 -20.58
C THR A 670 -31.72 9.01 -21.23
N LYS A 671 -32.79 9.59 -20.66
CA LYS A 671 -34.16 9.56 -21.24
C LYS A 671 -34.53 10.94 -21.76
N ILE A 672 -35.03 10.97 -22.99
CA ILE A 672 -35.51 12.18 -23.60
C ILE A 672 -37.04 12.20 -23.51
N ASN A 673 -37.61 13.25 -22.92
CA ASN A 673 -39.03 13.51 -22.87
C ASN A 673 -39.39 14.66 -23.83
N GLU A 674 -40.68 14.95 -24.05
CA GLU A 674 -41.10 15.94 -25.02
C GLU A 674 -41.10 17.38 -24.47
N ASP A 675 -41.68 17.61 -23.29
CA ASP A 675 -42.01 18.95 -22.81
C ASP A 675 -41.73 19.23 -21.31
N GLU A 676 -41.30 18.25 -20.53
CA GLU A 676 -41.00 18.46 -19.12
C GLU A 676 -39.63 19.15 -18.94
N ASN A 677 -39.59 20.28 -18.23
CA ASN A 677 -38.30 20.90 -17.87
C ASN A 677 -37.46 19.96 -16.96
N CYS A 678 -36.16 19.90 -17.16
CA CYS A 678 -35.29 18.96 -16.48
C CYS A 678 -34.10 19.64 -15.81
N PHE A 679 -33.78 19.19 -14.60
CA PHE A 679 -32.60 19.58 -13.83
C PHE A 679 -31.80 18.35 -13.47
N ASN A 680 -30.54 18.29 -13.93
CA ASN A 680 -29.61 17.21 -13.64
C ASN A 680 -28.34 17.78 -13.00
N PHE A 681 -27.98 17.27 -11.81
CA PHE A 681 -26.82 17.70 -11.08
C PHE A 681 -25.95 16.48 -10.72
N ILE A 682 -24.72 16.44 -11.19
CA ILE A 682 -23.78 15.32 -11.06
C ILE A 682 -22.52 15.76 -10.32
N HIS A 683 -22.10 14.97 -9.33
CA HIS A 683 -20.76 15.04 -8.76
C HIS A 683 -19.96 13.84 -9.26
N SER A 684 -18.82 14.07 -9.93
CA SER A 684 -17.98 13.02 -10.48
C SER A 684 -16.54 13.12 -9.97
N ASP A 685 -16.00 12.00 -9.48
CA ASP A 685 -14.63 11.86 -9.01
C ASP A 685 -13.64 11.42 -10.12
N THR A 686 -14.00 11.53 -11.41
CA THR A 686 -13.10 11.10 -12.51
C THR A 686 -11.76 11.81 -12.50
N THR A 687 -11.72 13.07 -12.10
CA THR A 687 -10.51 13.90 -11.99
C THR A 687 -9.88 13.93 -10.62
N HIS A 688 -10.39 13.08 -9.69
CA HIS A 688 -9.85 12.91 -8.35
C HIS A 688 -8.96 11.66 -8.25
N GLU A 689 -7.93 11.67 -7.40
CA GLU A 689 -7.12 10.46 -7.14
C GLU A 689 -7.92 9.34 -6.46
N PRO A 690 -7.51 8.08 -6.68
CA PRO A 690 -6.31 7.60 -7.40
C PRO A 690 -6.47 7.64 -8.92
N PHE A 691 -5.53 8.28 -9.60
CA PHE A 691 -5.54 8.37 -11.06
C PHE A 691 -5.12 7.05 -11.70
N ASN A 692 -6.08 6.27 -12.16
CA ASN A 692 -5.86 4.96 -12.78
C ASN A 692 -5.84 5.04 -14.31
N TYR A 693 -5.18 6.06 -14.87
CA TYR A 693 -5.15 6.34 -16.30
C TYR A 693 -3.74 6.14 -16.87
N ASN A 694 -3.67 5.60 -18.08
CA ASN A 694 -2.45 5.48 -18.87
C ASN A 694 -2.36 6.62 -19.91
N SER A 695 -1.22 6.72 -20.59
CA SER A 695 -0.97 7.74 -21.62
C SER A 695 -1.85 7.63 -22.87
N ASP A 696 -2.66 6.57 -23.01
CA ASP A 696 -3.73 6.46 -23.99
C ASP A 696 -5.06 7.12 -23.54
N TYR A 697 -5.02 7.82 -22.40
CA TYR A 697 -6.14 8.52 -21.77
C TYR A 697 -7.32 7.61 -21.41
N LYS A 698 -7.03 6.34 -21.08
CA LYS A 698 -8.04 5.38 -20.66
C LYS A 698 -7.73 4.85 -19.26
N PRO A 699 -8.75 4.67 -18.45
CA PRO A 699 -8.55 4.01 -17.16
C PRO A 699 -8.16 2.56 -17.38
N SER A 700 -7.29 2.06 -16.52
CA SER A 700 -6.82 0.67 -16.61
C SER A 700 -6.58 0.07 -15.22
N LEU A 701 -6.82 -1.23 -15.12
CA LEU A 701 -6.40 -2.01 -13.94
C LEU A 701 -4.89 -2.27 -13.94
N GLU A 702 -4.26 -2.15 -15.09
CA GLU A 702 -2.81 -2.26 -15.26
C GLU A 702 -2.22 -0.90 -15.62
N ILE A 703 -1.61 -0.26 -14.63
CA ILE A 703 -1.02 1.06 -14.78
C ILE A 703 0.39 0.93 -15.36
N LYS A 704 0.58 1.44 -16.57
CA LYS A 704 1.89 1.50 -17.24
C LYS A 704 2.71 2.66 -16.69
N ASP A 705 4.03 2.60 -16.83
CA ASP A 705 4.88 3.74 -16.49
C ASP A 705 4.54 4.95 -17.36
N VAL A 706 4.61 6.16 -16.80
CA VAL A 706 4.41 7.40 -17.55
C VAL A 706 5.60 7.57 -18.51
N PRO A 707 5.37 7.95 -19.79
CA PRO A 707 6.43 8.24 -20.74
C PRO A 707 7.40 9.30 -20.22
N GLU A 708 8.68 9.20 -20.59
CA GLU A 708 9.72 10.16 -20.17
C GLU A 708 9.39 11.60 -20.60
N GLU A 709 8.88 11.80 -21.82
CA GLU A 709 8.45 13.12 -22.36
C GLU A 709 7.33 13.75 -21.48
N ASP A 710 6.35 12.95 -21.05
CA ASP A 710 5.30 13.43 -20.16
C ASP A 710 5.85 13.72 -18.76
N LEU A 711 6.82 12.93 -18.26
CA LEU A 711 7.47 13.19 -16.97
C LEU A 711 8.31 14.49 -17.02
N GLU A 712 8.94 14.80 -18.15
CA GLU A 712 9.66 16.07 -18.33
C GLU A 712 8.70 17.25 -18.31
N PHE A 713 7.52 17.14 -18.96
CA PHE A 713 6.53 18.20 -19.02
C PHE A 713 5.78 18.40 -17.69
N PHE A 714 5.28 17.30 -17.09
CA PHE A 714 4.47 17.36 -15.87
C PHE A 714 5.30 17.27 -14.57
N GLU A 715 6.64 17.11 -14.66
CA GLU A 715 7.58 16.98 -13.54
C GLU A 715 7.37 15.75 -12.63
N ASN A 716 6.23 15.07 -12.69
CA ASN A 716 5.95 13.88 -11.89
C ASN A 716 4.76 13.05 -12.42
N ASP A 717 4.73 11.79 -12.05
CA ASP A 717 3.71 10.81 -12.43
C ASP A 717 2.28 11.22 -11.99
N PHE A 718 2.17 11.87 -10.84
CA PHE A 718 0.88 12.30 -10.29
C PHE A 718 0.20 13.37 -11.15
N SER A 719 0.95 14.39 -11.57
CA SER A 719 0.45 15.46 -12.44
C SER A 719 0.10 14.94 -13.84
N ALA A 720 0.96 14.09 -14.43
CA ALA A 720 0.70 13.48 -15.72
C ALA A 720 -0.60 12.67 -15.74
N ARG A 721 -0.82 11.84 -14.72
CA ARG A 721 -2.04 11.03 -14.63
C ARG A 721 -3.30 11.84 -14.33
N SER A 722 -3.18 12.92 -13.60
CA SER A 722 -4.28 13.87 -13.42
C SER A 722 -4.66 14.52 -14.77
N TYR A 723 -3.68 14.86 -15.58
CA TYR A 723 -3.93 15.33 -16.95
C TYR A 723 -4.61 14.26 -17.79
N TYR A 724 -4.14 13.00 -17.77
CA TYR A 724 -4.78 11.90 -18.50
C TYR A 724 -6.25 11.70 -18.09
N SER A 725 -6.55 11.82 -16.80
CA SER A 725 -7.93 11.73 -16.32
C SER A 725 -8.79 12.91 -16.79
N THR A 726 -8.20 14.11 -16.92
CA THR A 726 -8.87 15.29 -17.44
C THR A 726 -9.20 15.10 -18.92
N VAL A 727 -8.24 14.63 -19.75
CA VAL A 727 -8.49 14.30 -21.16
C VAL A 727 -9.62 13.28 -21.29
N ALA A 728 -9.57 12.20 -20.48
CA ALA A 728 -10.58 11.16 -20.48
C ALA A 728 -11.98 11.72 -20.17
N SER A 729 -12.07 12.57 -19.13
CA SER A 729 -13.34 13.19 -18.71
C SER A 729 -13.93 14.10 -19.80
N PHE A 730 -13.13 14.99 -20.36
CA PHE A 730 -13.61 15.89 -21.41
C PHE A 730 -13.95 15.15 -22.71
N ARG A 731 -13.28 14.05 -23.02
CA ARG A 731 -13.63 13.20 -24.17
C ARG A 731 -15.01 12.58 -24.02
N GLU A 732 -15.33 12.03 -22.84
CA GLU A 732 -16.67 11.45 -22.61
C GLU A 732 -17.75 12.52 -22.52
N LEU A 733 -17.46 13.70 -21.94
CA LEU A 733 -18.39 14.84 -21.98
C LEU A 733 -18.61 15.34 -23.41
N SER A 734 -17.57 15.41 -24.23
CA SER A 734 -17.68 15.79 -25.66
C SER A 734 -18.57 14.78 -26.42
N ASN A 735 -18.43 13.49 -26.17
CA ASN A 735 -19.32 12.47 -26.73
C ASN A 735 -20.79 12.69 -26.30
N PHE A 736 -20.99 13.06 -25.02
CA PHE A 736 -22.31 13.34 -24.51
C PHE A 736 -22.90 14.64 -25.11
N PHE A 737 -22.12 15.69 -25.29
CA PHE A 737 -22.58 16.92 -25.96
C PHE A 737 -22.92 16.69 -27.43
N LYS A 738 -22.17 15.87 -28.12
CA LYS A 738 -22.52 15.42 -29.46
C LYS A 738 -23.87 14.70 -29.49
N PHE A 739 -24.12 13.80 -28.54
CA PHE A 739 -25.42 13.14 -28.36
C PHE A 739 -26.55 14.17 -28.13
N LEU A 740 -26.35 15.19 -27.31
CA LEU A 740 -27.35 16.25 -27.09
C LEU A 740 -27.62 17.02 -28.38
N LYS A 741 -26.60 17.31 -29.22
CA LYS A 741 -26.74 17.99 -30.52
C LYS A 741 -27.49 17.09 -31.51
N GLU A 742 -27.17 15.82 -31.60
CA GLU A 742 -27.82 14.86 -32.51
C GLU A 742 -29.30 14.62 -32.16
N ASN A 743 -29.72 14.90 -30.92
CA ASN A 743 -31.10 14.78 -30.46
C ASN A 743 -31.84 16.14 -30.37
N ASP A 744 -31.28 17.23 -30.88
CA ASP A 744 -31.86 18.60 -30.89
C ASP A 744 -32.15 19.14 -29.48
N ILE A 745 -31.40 18.74 -28.46
CA ILE A 745 -31.55 19.16 -27.05
C ILE A 745 -30.37 19.96 -26.51
N TYR A 746 -29.37 20.22 -27.33
CA TYR A 746 -28.19 21.00 -26.92
C TYR A 746 -28.51 22.49 -26.71
N ASP A 747 -29.30 23.08 -27.60
CA ASP A 747 -29.57 24.51 -27.57
C ASP A 747 -30.46 24.93 -26.39
N ASN A 748 -31.45 24.09 -26.05
CA ASN A 748 -32.33 24.30 -24.91
C ASN A 748 -31.74 23.77 -23.58
N THR A 749 -30.45 23.42 -23.58
CA THR A 749 -29.74 22.97 -22.40
C THR A 749 -28.72 24.00 -21.94
N LYS A 750 -28.86 24.49 -20.70
CA LYS A 750 -27.80 25.20 -19.98
C LYS A 750 -26.86 24.21 -19.34
N ILE A 751 -25.56 24.35 -19.60
CA ILE A 751 -24.53 23.41 -19.09
C ILE A 751 -23.52 24.17 -18.24
N ILE A 752 -23.26 23.66 -17.03
CA ILE A 752 -22.21 24.18 -16.15
C ILE A 752 -21.27 23.02 -15.81
N ILE A 753 -19.99 23.19 -16.18
CA ILE A 753 -18.91 22.29 -15.78
C ILE A 753 -18.05 23.03 -14.78
N THR A 754 -17.84 22.47 -13.60
CA THR A 754 -17.05 23.11 -12.55
C THR A 754 -16.22 22.10 -11.78
N SER A 755 -15.24 22.58 -11.03
CA SER A 755 -14.60 21.82 -9.97
C SER A 755 -14.85 22.49 -8.62
N ASP A 756 -14.80 21.71 -7.57
CA ASP A 756 -14.92 22.17 -6.18
C ASP A 756 -13.64 22.83 -5.66
N HIS A 757 -12.49 22.37 -6.12
CA HIS A 757 -11.13 22.93 -5.94
C HIS A 757 -10.20 22.33 -7.00
N SER A 758 -8.93 22.73 -7.01
CA SER A 758 -7.86 22.12 -7.83
C SER A 758 -6.88 21.34 -6.95
N GLY A 759 -5.70 21.03 -7.46
CA GLY A 759 -4.60 20.37 -6.78
C GLY A 759 -3.28 21.13 -6.92
N TYR A 760 -2.21 20.56 -6.37
CA TYR A 760 -0.84 21.06 -6.53
C TYR A 760 -0.17 20.43 -7.75
N PHE A 761 -0.82 20.51 -8.92
CA PHE A 761 -0.35 19.93 -10.16
C PHE A 761 0.69 20.81 -10.87
N ASN A 762 1.49 20.21 -11.75
CA ASN A 762 2.41 20.87 -12.64
C ASN A 762 2.10 20.46 -14.10
N PRO A 763 2.30 21.34 -15.08
CA PRO A 763 2.61 22.76 -14.94
C PRO A 763 1.45 23.59 -14.37
N SER A 764 1.73 24.77 -13.88
CA SER A 764 0.72 25.71 -13.43
C SER A 764 1.23 27.15 -13.54
N ILE A 765 0.33 28.11 -13.81
CA ILE A 765 0.62 29.54 -13.80
C ILE A 765 0.99 30.06 -12.41
N PHE A 766 0.63 29.34 -11.35
CA PHE A 766 1.02 29.63 -9.97
C PHE A 766 2.40 29.06 -9.59
N ASN A 767 3.29 28.78 -10.56
CA ASN A 767 4.58 28.17 -10.27
C ASN A 767 5.59 29.14 -9.63
N GLU A 768 5.36 30.44 -9.66
CA GLU A 768 6.14 31.40 -8.90
C GLU A 768 6.09 31.06 -7.41
N LYS A 769 7.25 31.13 -6.76
CA LYS A 769 7.41 30.67 -5.37
C LYS A 769 6.38 31.28 -4.41
N GLU A 770 5.99 32.52 -4.66
CA GLU A 770 5.08 33.28 -3.80
C GLU A 770 3.61 32.87 -4.02
N MET A 771 3.28 32.39 -5.21
CA MET A 771 1.91 32.02 -5.61
C MET A 771 1.61 30.52 -5.50
N ARG A 772 2.60 29.71 -5.26
CA ARG A 772 2.49 28.23 -5.32
C ARG A 772 1.42 27.64 -4.39
N GLU A 773 1.18 28.25 -3.25
CA GLU A 773 0.17 27.77 -2.30
C GLU A 773 -1.27 28.05 -2.75
N PHE A 774 -1.49 28.96 -3.73
CA PHE A 774 -2.81 29.35 -4.20
C PHE A 774 -3.35 28.46 -5.33
N LYS A 775 -2.51 27.61 -5.93
CA LYS A 775 -2.91 26.68 -7.01
C LYS A 775 -4.18 25.90 -6.69
N VAL A 776 -4.26 25.36 -5.48
CA VAL A 776 -5.37 24.51 -5.03
C VAL A 776 -6.72 25.24 -5.03
N PHE A 777 -6.72 26.57 -4.99
CA PHE A 777 -7.94 27.36 -4.96
C PHE A 777 -8.46 27.75 -6.36
N ASN A 778 -7.69 27.57 -7.43
CA ASN A 778 -8.17 27.87 -8.78
C ASN A 778 -9.13 26.76 -9.23
N ALA A 779 -10.42 27.05 -9.24
CA ALA A 779 -11.48 26.12 -9.63
C ALA A 779 -11.81 26.26 -11.13
N MET A 780 -12.15 25.14 -11.76
CA MET A 780 -12.63 25.10 -13.14
C MET A 780 -14.05 25.66 -13.22
N MET A 781 -14.37 26.50 -14.23
CA MET A 781 -15.72 27.03 -14.44
C MET A 781 -15.98 27.27 -15.93
N PHE A 782 -16.79 26.42 -16.54
CA PHE A 782 -17.26 26.53 -17.90
C PHE A 782 -18.78 26.64 -17.92
N VAL A 783 -19.35 27.63 -18.58
CA VAL A 783 -20.79 27.87 -18.62
C VAL A 783 -21.26 28.04 -20.07
N LYS A 784 -22.21 27.22 -20.50
CA LYS A 784 -22.96 27.39 -21.75
C LYS A 784 -24.39 27.73 -21.41
N ASP A 785 -24.83 28.88 -21.83
CA ASP A 785 -26.22 29.31 -21.66
C ASP A 785 -27.11 28.81 -22.82
N PHE A 786 -28.43 28.98 -22.68
CA PHE A 786 -29.40 28.60 -23.71
C PHE A 786 -29.10 29.28 -25.04
N ASN A 787 -29.24 28.55 -26.14
CA ASN A 787 -29.05 29.01 -27.52
C ASN A 787 -27.69 29.67 -27.81
N CYS A 788 -26.68 29.39 -26.92
CA CYS A 788 -25.33 29.88 -27.18
C CYS A 788 -24.60 28.96 -28.15
N ARG A 789 -23.96 29.55 -29.15
CA ARG A 789 -23.21 28.92 -30.21
C ARG A 789 -21.89 29.65 -30.43
N GLY A 790 -21.00 29.06 -31.18
CA GLY A 790 -19.68 29.61 -31.51
C GLY A 790 -18.57 29.03 -30.67
N SER A 791 -17.33 29.37 -30.98
CA SER A 791 -16.16 28.86 -30.27
C SER A 791 -16.18 29.28 -28.80
N ILE A 792 -15.57 28.42 -27.93
CA ILE A 792 -15.37 28.73 -26.52
C ILE A 792 -14.68 30.09 -26.35
N ILE A 793 -15.14 30.89 -25.41
CA ILE A 793 -14.62 32.22 -25.09
C ILE A 793 -14.09 32.24 -23.67
N SER A 794 -12.86 32.75 -23.46
CA SER A 794 -12.30 32.99 -22.15
C SER A 794 -12.75 34.31 -21.55
N ASN A 795 -13.14 34.33 -20.29
CA ASN A 795 -13.59 35.50 -19.53
C ASN A 795 -12.82 35.61 -18.20
N GLY A 796 -12.27 36.79 -17.94
CA GLY A 796 -11.47 37.09 -16.74
C GLY A 796 -12.26 37.68 -15.56
N ASP A 797 -13.58 37.73 -15.62
CA ASP A 797 -14.39 38.19 -14.49
C ASP A 797 -14.08 37.33 -13.23
N PHE A 798 -13.98 38.01 -12.08
CA PHE A 798 -13.78 37.31 -10.82
C PHE A 798 -15.01 36.49 -10.46
N MET A 799 -14.82 35.17 -10.37
CA MET A 799 -15.86 34.21 -10.09
C MET A 799 -15.50 33.36 -8.88
N THR A 800 -16.50 32.77 -8.27
CA THR A 800 -16.36 31.77 -7.21
C THR A 800 -17.25 30.58 -7.51
N ILE A 801 -16.93 29.43 -6.87
CA ILE A 801 -17.82 28.25 -6.95
C ILE A 801 -19.21 28.51 -6.34
N ALA A 802 -19.37 29.52 -5.47
CA ALA A 802 -20.65 29.93 -4.93
C ALA A 802 -21.55 30.67 -5.92
N ASP A 803 -21.05 31.04 -7.09
CA ASP A 803 -21.87 31.67 -8.17
C ASP A 803 -22.77 30.66 -8.89
N ILE A 804 -22.56 29.33 -8.71
CA ILE A 804 -23.26 28.29 -9.45
C ILE A 804 -24.78 28.38 -9.34
N PRO A 805 -25.39 28.54 -8.14
CA PRO A 805 -26.84 28.67 -8.04
C PRO A 805 -27.38 29.89 -8.79
N PHE A 806 -26.67 31.02 -8.77
CA PHE A 806 -27.01 32.20 -9.54
C PHE A 806 -26.91 31.94 -11.04
N LEU A 807 -25.82 31.31 -11.50
CA LEU A 807 -25.61 30.99 -12.92
C LEU A 807 -26.65 29.96 -13.42
N ALA A 808 -27.03 29.00 -12.61
CA ALA A 808 -28.05 28.02 -12.96
C ALA A 808 -29.44 28.67 -13.16
N THR A 809 -29.78 29.69 -12.36
CA THR A 809 -31.09 30.33 -12.36
C THR A 809 -31.15 31.57 -13.24
N LYS A 810 -30.00 32.15 -13.62
CA LYS A 810 -29.90 33.31 -14.51
C LYS A 810 -30.58 33.06 -15.85
N HIS A 811 -31.33 34.01 -16.35
CA HIS A 811 -32.13 33.94 -17.57
C HIS A 811 -33.33 32.98 -17.54
N LEU A 812 -33.60 32.34 -16.38
CA LEU A 812 -34.80 31.53 -16.15
C LEU A 812 -35.80 32.22 -15.23
N LEU A 813 -35.27 32.83 -14.16
CA LEU A 813 -36.06 33.47 -13.12
C LEU A 813 -35.64 34.94 -12.99
N ASN A 814 -36.59 35.85 -12.87
CA ASN A 814 -36.28 37.26 -12.61
C ASN A 814 -35.64 37.45 -11.24
N GLU A 815 -36.14 36.73 -10.24
CA GLU A 815 -35.58 36.66 -8.90
C GLU A 815 -35.65 35.20 -8.39
N ALA A 816 -34.52 34.52 -8.38
CA ALA A 816 -34.42 33.20 -7.76
C ALA A 816 -34.30 33.37 -6.23
N LYS A 817 -35.01 32.57 -5.45
CA LYS A 817 -35.01 32.62 -4.00
C LYS A 817 -34.60 31.28 -3.44
N ASN A 818 -33.79 31.31 -2.42
CA ASN A 818 -33.42 30.09 -1.67
C ASN A 818 -34.72 29.52 -1.02
N PRO A 819 -35.08 28.27 -1.32
CA PRO A 819 -36.33 27.67 -0.87
C PRO A 819 -36.39 27.42 0.65
N PHE A 820 -35.31 27.57 1.39
CA PHE A 820 -35.23 27.42 2.84
C PHE A 820 -35.30 28.77 3.56
N THR A 821 -34.59 29.77 3.06
CA THR A 821 -34.48 31.09 3.71
C THR A 821 -35.38 32.15 3.12
N GLY A 822 -35.79 31.97 1.86
CA GLY A 822 -36.53 32.97 1.11
C GLY A 822 -35.70 34.16 0.57
N ASN A 823 -34.40 34.16 0.84
CA ASN A 823 -33.49 35.22 0.36
C ASN A 823 -33.24 35.09 -1.14
N ILE A 824 -32.99 36.24 -1.78
CA ILE A 824 -32.68 36.29 -3.23
C ILE A 824 -31.28 35.72 -3.44
N ILE A 825 -31.13 34.82 -4.41
CA ILE A 825 -29.86 34.28 -4.86
C ILE A 825 -29.17 35.31 -5.73
N THR A 826 -28.08 35.92 -5.25
CA THR A 826 -27.29 36.90 -5.98
C THR A 826 -25.84 36.54 -6.04
N ASN A 827 -25.08 37.19 -6.93
CA ASN A 827 -23.60 37.06 -7.01
C ASN A 827 -22.88 38.33 -6.56
N ASP A 828 -23.57 39.28 -5.93
CA ASP A 828 -22.99 40.55 -5.50
C ASP A 828 -22.05 40.41 -4.30
N TYR A 829 -22.17 39.36 -3.55
CA TYR A 829 -21.35 39.10 -2.36
C TYR A 829 -19.82 39.17 -2.64
N LYS A 830 -19.38 38.68 -3.79
CA LYS A 830 -17.98 38.65 -4.20
C LYS A 830 -17.38 40.03 -4.52
N THR A 831 -18.20 41.06 -4.71
CA THR A 831 -17.72 42.41 -4.99
C THR A 831 -16.76 42.95 -3.94
N ASN A 832 -16.94 42.53 -2.69
CA ASN A 832 -16.05 42.89 -1.58
C ASN A 832 -14.94 41.87 -1.34
N GLY A 833 -14.80 40.87 -2.20
CA GLY A 833 -13.90 39.73 -2.02
C GLY A 833 -14.56 38.60 -1.21
N VAL A 834 -13.91 37.47 -1.15
CA VAL A 834 -14.36 36.23 -0.48
C VAL A 834 -13.34 35.68 0.48
N ASN A 835 -13.83 35.02 1.53
CA ASN A 835 -12.98 34.32 2.49
C ASN A 835 -12.86 32.85 2.14
N ILE A 836 -11.62 32.36 2.13
CA ILE A 836 -11.26 30.98 1.85
C ILE A 836 -10.74 30.35 3.13
N ILE A 837 -11.40 29.33 3.64
CA ILE A 837 -10.99 28.66 4.87
C ILE A 837 -9.90 27.61 4.62
N LEU A 838 -8.91 27.55 5.50
CA LEU A 838 -7.88 26.53 5.50
C LEU A 838 -8.20 25.47 6.55
N THR A 839 -9.22 24.66 6.30
CA THR A 839 -9.60 23.60 7.24
C THR A 839 -8.49 22.54 7.35
N LYS A 840 -8.30 22.02 8.56
CA LYS A 840 -7.41 20.91 8.83
C LYS A 840 -8.03 19.54 8.49
N HIS A 841 -9.29 19.56 8.11
CA HIS A 841 -10.09 18.35 7.96
C HIS A 841 -10.52 18.18 6.51
N SER A 842 -10.15 17.03 5.95
CA SER A 842 -10.48 16.65 4.57
C SER A 842 -11.74 15.81 4.46
N ASP A 843 -12.27 15.33 5.61
CA ASP A 843 -13.40 14.40 5.65
C ASP A 843 -14.32 14.64 6.86
N PRO A 844 -15.56 14.12 6.84
CA PRO A 844 -16.55 14.32 7.91
C PRO A 844 -16.32 13.49 9.17
N LYS A 845 -15.18 12.81 9.34
CA LYS A 845 -14.93 11.89 10.47
C LYS A 845 -14.64 12.58 11.81
N GLY A 846 -14.58 13.89 11.84
CA GLY A 846 -14.38 14.67 13.07
C GLY A 846 -15.65 14.88 13.90
N ASN A 847 -15.46 15.34 15.15
CA ASN A 847 -16.56 15.74 16.04
C ASN A 847 -17.08 17.14 15.66
N PHE A 848 -17.35 17.41 14.37
CA PHE A 848 -17.76 18.70 13.84
C PHE A 848 -19.26 18.94 14.07
N LYS A 849 -19.66 19.08 15.32
CA LYS A 849 -21.08 19.34 15.60
C LYS A 849 -21.50 20.76 15.27
N THR A 850 -20.58 21.73 15.42
CA THR A 850 -20.94 23.16 15.38
C THR A 850 -20.14 23.98 14.37
N ARG A 851 -18.92 23.58 14.00
CA ARG A 851 -18.11 24.28 12.97
C ARG A 851 -16.90 23.44 12.52
N LEU A 852 -16.25 23.87 11.41
CA LEU A 852 -14.91 23.41 11.02
C LEU A 852 -13.82 24.17 11.77
N ASP A 853 -12.78 23.46 12.22
CA ASP A 853 -11.61 24.09 12.83
C ASP A 853 -10.61 24.51 11.73
N PHE A 854 -10.22 25.78 11.76
CA PHE A 854 -9.19 26.33 10.90
C PHE A 854 -8.38 27.38 11.67
N ASP A 855 -7.06 27.42 11.47
CA ASP A 855 -6.18 28.40 12.12
C ASP A 855 -6.00 29.67 11.32
N TYR A 856 -6.22 29.56 10.01
CA TYR A 856 -6.01 30.61 9.03
C TYR A 856 -7.14 30.62 8.02
N TYR A 857 -7.43 31.81 7.47
CA TYR A 857 -8.19 31.95 6.24
C TYR A 857 -7.53 32.99 5.34
N TYR A 858 -7.76 32.89 4.03
CA TYR A 858 -7.41 33.91 3.08
C TYR A 858 -8.63 34.76 2.75
N HIS A 859 -8.37 36.01 2.39
CA HIS A 859 -9.34 36.88 1.75
C HIS A 859 -8.79 37.24 0.37
N VAL A 860 -9.57 37.05 -0.68
CA VAL A 860 -9.18 37.38 -2.06
C VAL A 860 -10.29 38.15 -2.78
N LYS A 861 -9.90 39.05 -3.67
CA LYS A 861 -10.81 39.86 -4.50
C LYS A 861 -10.26 40.05 -5.91
N GLU A 862 -11.13 40.40 -6.86
CA GLU A 862 -10.82 40.85 -8.21
C GLU A 862 -10.05 39.83 -9.07
N ASN A 863 -8.80 39.49 -8.73
CA ASN A 863 -7.94 38.60 -9.54
C ASN A 863 -7.10 37.70 -8.66
N ILE A 864 -7.32 36.36 -8.80
CA ILE A 864 -6.62 35.34 -8.02
C ILE A 864 -5.15 35.16 -8.43
N PHE A 865 -4.77 35.65 -9.61
CA PHE A 865 -3.39 35.52 -10.13
C PHE A 865 -2.48 36.67 -9.68
N ASP A 866 -3.03 37.63 -8.94
CA ASP A 866 -2.29 38.79 -8.44
C ASP A 866 -2.17 38.63 -6.89
N ILE A 867 -0.94 38.55 -6.41
CA ILE A 867 -0.62 38.36 -4.98
C ILE A 867 -1.16 39.54 -4.12
N ASP A 868 -1.21 40.73 -4.66
CA ASP A 868 -1.68 41.94 -3.95
C ASP A 868 -3.19 41.90 -3.65
N ASN A 869 -3.93 41.03 -4.30
CA ASN A 869 -5.34 40.76 -4.06
C ASN A 869 -5.60 39.78 -2.92
N TRP A 870 -4.54 39.15 -2.42
CA TRP A 870 -4.64 38.15 -1.34
C TRP A 870 -4.24 38.77 0.00
N LYS A 871 -4.99 38.39 1.04
CA LYS A 871 -4.69 38.67 2.43
C LYS A 871 -4.83 37.41 3.26
N LYS A 872 -3.98 37.25 4.27
CA LYS A 872 -3.99 36.11 5.20
C LYS A 872 -4.36 36.56 6.60
N PHE A 873 -5.27 35.85 7.21
CA PHE A 873 -5.74 36.13 8.56
C PHE A 873 -5.49 34.92 9.48
N GLN A 874 -4.89 35.17 10.61
CA GLN A 874 -4.72 34.20 11.68
C GLN A 874 -5.82 34.36 12.71
N ILE A 875 -6.38 33.24 13.19
CA ILE A 875 -7.43 33.23 14.20
C ILE A 875 -6.86 33.02 15.58
N ASP A 876 -7.21 33.89 16.51
CA ASP A 876 -7.03 33.63 17.95
C ASP A 876 -8.32 33.02 18.51
N TRP A 877 -8.30 31.72 18.75
CA TRP A 877 -9.44 30.97 19.30
C TRP A 877 -9.84 31.38 20.71
N LYS A 878 -8.96 32.08 21.45
CA LYS A 878 -9.26 32.55 22.82
C LYS A 878 -10.05 33.86 22.79
N THR A 879 -9.57 34.81 21.97
CA THR A 879 -10.25 36.11 21.83
C THR A 879 -11.37 36.11 20.82
N LYS A 880 -11.41 35.07 19.95
CA LYS A 880 -12.31 34.94 18.79
C LYS A 880 -12.12 36.07 17.75
N GLU A 881 -10.93 36.64 17.68
CA GLU A 881 -10.56 37.70 16.76
C GLU A 881 -9.67 37.16 15.63
N ALA A 882 -9.80 37.73 14.44
CA ALA A 882 -8.93 37.48 13.33
C ALA A 882 -7.94 38.63 13.16
N LYS A 883 -6.66 38.32 12.99
CA LYS A 883 -5.60 39.31 12.78
C LYS A 883 -4.94 39.09 11.44
N GLU A 884 -4.84 40.14 10.63
CA GLU A 884 -4.09 40.10 9.37
C GLU A 884 -2.62 39.83 9.67
N ILE A 885 -2.02 38.91 8.95
CA ILE A 885 -0.61 38.52 9.04
C ILE A 885 0.02 38.55 7.66
N GLU A 886 1.35 38.60 7.59
CA GLU A 886 2.06 38.50 6.33
C GLU A 886 1.72 37.18 5.60
N LEU A 887 1.60 37.25 4.30
CA LEU A 887 1.32 36.09 3.43
C LEU A 887 2.47 35.07 3.46
N ARG A 888 3.67 35.46 3.88
CA ARG A 888 4.89 34.64 3.91
C ARG A 888 5.01 33.75 5.12
#